data_015e2eac663719bb8ed5bf666291e39f
#
_entry.id   015e2eac663719bb8ed5bf666291e39f
#
_cell.length_a   1.000
_cell.length_b   1.000
_cell.length_c   1.000
_cell.angle_alpha   90.00
_cell.angle_beta   90.00
_cell.angle_gamma   90.00
#
_symmetry.space_group_name_H-M   'P 1'
#
loop_
_entity.id
_entity.type
_entity.pdbx_description
1 polymer ?
#
loop_
_entity_poly.entity_id
_entity_poly.type
_entity_poly.pdbx_seq_one_letter_code
_entity_poly.pdbx_strand_id
1 'polypeptide(L)'
;MTERKIFRTLLSLEEARKRILEHFSPAPLGSEEIPLEMALGRVIADDVCAPIDVPGFDRASMDGYAIRASDTFGAEERNPVKVKVVGAVETGENPQVQIEAGQAAEISTGAAIPRGADAVVMVEYTQHSENELKIFRAVNPGENIMAAGSDLMVGEHALRKGQRLTPKELGVLSAIGLAKVKVHRKPRVAVISSGNELVPPGGHLTYGKIYDINSTIIAAAVAESGGEVSLQAVAQDTEEDLNQKIEAGLERADLVLTSGSTSAGVGDLLYRILDSYGQPGVIVHGLAVKPGKPTIFAMINGKPVFGLPGYPTSALTIYTLLVHPAIATMASIQESEQRTTHARCASRVHSARGRREFLPVHLIQDETGSLLAYPTTEGSGAITSLSMADGFIDIPENIQFLEERESVDVQLFSSRLIPSDLVIIGSHCIGLDILLDHIRRTSPNLQAKIINVGSTGGFNAIRRGEADLAGVHLLDETSGEYNLPFLERYGLREKAVIVRGYVRQQGLIVAKGNPKGIKGIEDLLRDDIAFMNRNRGSGTRILLDLGLKRTAREQNTTMEKLASKIRGYETETKSHSAIASAVLYGKIDAGLGIRTAAEMYGLDFVPVTEERYDLLILKKRLEKDPVKRLLDALRSDEFKAELKKRAPGLVPSQETGMIVN
;
A
#
# COMPACT_ATOMS: atom_id res chain seq x y z
N MET A 1 22.13 23.12 -33.07
CA MET A 1 20.78 22.94 -32.46
C MET A 1 20.26 21.60 -32.98
N THR A 2 20.37 20.55 -32.19
CA THR A 2 19.84 19.23 -32.53
C THR A 2 18.31 19.29 -32.51
N GLU A 3 17.66 18.91 -33.62
CA GLU A 3 16.18 18.84 -33.70
C GLU A 3 15.63 17.98 -32.57
N ARG A 4 14.77 18.56 -31.72
CA ARG A 4 14.02 17.81 -30.69
C ARG A 4 13.06 16.86 -31.41
N LYS A 5 13.34 15.56 -31.38
CA LYS A 5 12.37 14.53 -31.78
C LYS A 5 11.27 14.45 -30.71
N ILE A 6 10.27 15.31 -30.79
CA ILE A 6 9.05 15.21 -29.99
C ILE A 6 8.33 13.91 -30.40
N PHE A 7 7.73 13.19 -29.42
CA PHE A 7 6.85 12.03 -29.66
C PHE A 7 5.86 12.33 -30.81
N ARG A 8 6.21 11.91 -32.03
CA ARG A 8 5.41 12.21 -33.22
C ARG A 8 4.16 11.35 -33.33
N THR A 9 4.21 10.12 -32.79
CA THR A 9 3.08 9.18 -32.81
C THR A 9 3.09 8.37 -31.51
N LEU A 10 2.09 8.61 -30.66
CA LEU A 10 1.88 7.79 -29.44
C LEU A 10 1.16 6.53 -29.83
N LEU A 11 1.63 5.39 -29.33
CA LEU A 11 0.95 4.11 -29.51
C LEU A 11 -0.13 3.91 -28.43
N SER A 12 -1.25 3.27 -28.79
CA SER A 12 -2.16 2.76 -27.77
C SER A 12 -1.46 1.69 -26.94
N LEU A 13 -2.00 1.38 -25.75
CA LEU A 13 -1.43 0.33 -24.91
C LEU A 13 -1.47 -1.03 -25.61
N GLU A 14 -2.56 -1.32 -26.32
CA GLU A 14 -2.77 -2.56 -27.06
C GLU A 14 -1.76 -2.71 -28.20
N GLU A 15 -1.57 -1.65 -28.98
CA GLU A 15 -0.60 -1.65 -30.08
C GLU A 15 0.84 -1.81 -29.55
N ALA A 16 1.16 -1.15 -28.42
CA ALA A 16 2.46 -1.30 -27.78
C ALA A 16 2.69 -2.73 -27.28
N ARG A 17 1.70 -3.33 -26.61
CA ARG A 17 1.76 -4.73 -26.17
C ARG A 17 2.00 -5.69 -27.35
N LYS A 18 1.27 -5.49 -28.45
CA LYS A 18 1.43 -6.29 -29.65
C LYS A 18 2.86 -6.19 -30.19
N ARG A 19 3.40 -4.98 -30.37
CA ARG A 19 4.78 -4.78 -30.84
C ARG A 19 5.83 -5.34 -29.89
N ILE A 20 5.62 -5.23 -28.58
CA ILE A 20 6.50 -5.85 -27.60
C ILE A 20 6.51 -7.35 -27.78
N LEU A 21 5.35 -8.00 -27.87
CA LEU A 21 5.24 -9.46 -28.03
C LEU A 21 5.79 -9.98 -29.35
N GLU A 22 5.77 -9.21 -30.43
CA GLU A 22 6.38 -9.55 -31.70
C GLU A 22 7.93 -9.68 -31.63
N HIS A 23 8.56 -8.98 -30.68
CA HIS A 23 10.02 -8.97 -30.52
C HIS A 23 10.51 -9.62 -29.23
N PHE A 24 9.66 -9.68 -28.20
CA PHE A 24 9.95 -10.28 -26.92
C PHE A 24 8.79 -11.16 -26.46
N SER A 25 8.99 -12.46 -26.52
CA SER A 25 8.04 -13.46 -25.98
C SER A 25 8.56 -13.96 -24.64
N PRO A 26 8.04 -13.47 -23.50
CA PRO A 26 8.46 -13.97 -22.20
C PRO A 26 8.23 -15.47 -22.07
N ALA A 27 9.22 -16.20 -21.58
CA ALA A 27 9.14 -17.63 -21.34
C ALA A 27 9.96 -18.02 -20.10
N PRO A 28 9.64 -19.14 -19.45
CA PRO A 28 10.42 -19.64 -18.31
C PRO A 28 11.91 -19.77 -18.65
N LEU A 29 12.78 -19.28 -17.76
CA LEU A 29 14.23 -19.18 -17.99
C LEU A 29 15.01 -20.47 -17.66
N GLY A 30 14.34 -21.60 -17.52
CA GLY A 30 14.90 -22.87 -17.08
C GLY A 30 14.68 -23.12 -15.59
N SER A 31 15.46 -24.05 -15.03
CA SER A 31 15.29 -24.50 -13.65
C SER A 31 16.63 -24.54 -12.90
N GLU A 32 16.54 -24.52 -11.58
CA GLU A 32 17.64 -24.64 -10.64
C GLU A 32 17.22 -25.49 -9.44
N GLU A 33 18.18 -26.18 -8.84
CA GLU A 33 17.94 -26.94 -7.60
C GLU A 33 18.35 -26.10 -6.40
N ILE A 34 17.44 -25.91 -5.44
CA ILE A 34 17.66 -25.08 -4.25
C ILE A 34 17.29 -25.83 -2.99
N PRO A 35 17.88 -25.48 -1.80
CA PRO A 35 17.47 -25.96 -0.50
C PRO A 35 15.98 -25.60 -0.21
N LEU A 36 15.27 -26.45 0.54
CA LEU A 36 13.87 -26.21 0.89
C LEU A 36 13.65 -24.90 1.64
N GLU A 37 14.58 -24.49 2.48
CA GLU A 37 14.51 -23.24 3.25
C GLU A 37 14.45 -22.00 2.35
N MET A 38 14.95 -22.09 1.11
CA MET A 38 14.97 -21.02 0.13
C MET A 38 13.84 -21.13 -0.90
N ALA A 39 12.96 -22.15 -0.76
CA ALA A 39 12.00 -22.49 -1.80
C ALA A 39 10.63 -21.80 -1.64
N LEU A 40 10.38 -21.11 -0.53
CA LEU A 40 9.12 -20.40 -0.32
C LEU A 40 8.81 -19.41 -1.46
N GLY A 41 7.60 -19.50 -2.02
CA GLY A 41 7.14 -18.66 -3.10
C GLY A 41 7.69 -19.00 -4.49
N ARG A 42 8.60 -19.99 -4.59
CA ARG A 42 9.12 -20.50 -5.88
C ARG A 42 8.10 -21.41 -6.57
N VAL A 43 8.28 -21.63 -7.85
CA VAL A 43 7.42 -22.50 -8.67
C VAL A 43 8.19 -23.78 -9.03
N ILE A 44 7.56 -24.93 -8.79
CA ILE A 44 8.15 -26.25 -9.10
C ILE A 44 8.35 -26.41 -10.60
N ALA A 45 9.55 -26.86 -10.98
CA ALA A 45 9.93 -27.05 -12.38
C ALA A 45 9.56 -28.43 -12.95
N ASP A 46 9.50 -29.46 -12.10
CA ASP A 46 9.19 -30.83 -12.50
C ASP A 46 8.19 -31.46 -11.50
N ASP A 47 7.47 -32.49 -11.94
CA ASP A 47 6.62 -33.27 -11.03
C ASP A 47 7.47 -33.95 -9.94
N VAL A 48 6.97 -33.92 -8.70
CA VAL A 48 7.62 -34.55 -7.55
C VAL A 48 6.80 -35.74 -7.12
N CYS A 49 7.36 -36.95 -7.24
CA CYS A 49 6.78 -38.16 -6.74
C CYS A 49 7.36 -38.53 -5.37
N ALA A 50 6.56 -39.14 -4.53
CA ALA A 50 6.99 -39.58 -3.22
C ALA A 50 8.02 -40.76 -3.33
N PRO A 51 9.24 -40.58 -2.79
CA PRO A 51 10.23 -41.67 -2.79
C PRO A 51 9.99 -42.70 -1.66
N ILE A 52 9.13 -42.37 -0.72
CA ILE A 52 8.75 -43.20 0.42
C ILE A 52 7.25 -43.07 0.72
N ASP A 53 6.69 -44.01 1.44
CA ASP A 53 5.35 -43.90 2.00
C ASP A 53 5.28 -42.87 3.12
N VAL A 54 4.12 -42.21 3.27
CA VAL A 54 3.83 -41.28 4.38
C VAL A 54 2.52 -41.75 5.06
N PRO A 55 2.57 -42.18 6.32
CA PRO A 55 3.76 -42.53 7.09
C PRO A 55 4.48 -43.74 6.52
N GLY A 56 5.78 -43.92 6.83
CA GLY A 56 6.60 -45.02 6.33
C GLY A 56 6.34 -46.36 7.03
N PHE A 57 5.49 -46.40 8.06
CA PHE A 57 5.12 -47.56 8.84
C PHE A 57 3.77 -47.36 9.52
N ASP A 58 3.12 -48.46 9.92
CA ASP A 58 1.89 -48.41 10.71
C ASP A 58 2.18 -47.81 12.08
N ARG A 59 1.46 -46.75 12.45
CA ARG A 59 1.68 -46.02 13.70
C ARG A 59 0.39 -45.73 14.46
N ALA A 60 0.49 -45.67 15.78
CA ALA A 60 -0.62 -45.30 16.62
C ALA A 60 -1.05 -43.84 16.36
N SER A 61 -2.34 -43.59 16.20
CA SER A 61 -2.91 -42.25 16.09
C SER A 61 -3.34 -41.65 17.43
N MET A 62 -3.37 -42.46 18.49
CA MET A 62 -3.76 -42.12 19.86
C MET A 62 -2.86 -42.81 20.87
N ASP A 63 -2.74 -42.21 22.06
CA ASP A 63 -2.12 -42.86 23.22
C ASP A 63 -3.01 -43.97 23.75
N GLY A 64 -2.43 -45.07 24.11
CA GLY A 64 -3.20 -46.20 24.63
C GLY A 64 -2.44 -47.53 24.63
N TYR A 65 -3.10 -48.60 24.19
CA TYR A 65 -2.55 -49.95 24.21
C TYR A 65 -2.71 -50.60 22.84
N ALA A 66 -1.60 -51.00 22.24
CA ALA A 66 -1.57 -51.79 21.02
C ALA A 66 -1.98 -53.23 21.35
N ILE A 67 -2.95 -53.76 20.62
CA ILE A 67 -3.61 -55.04 20.93
C ILE A 67 -4.13 -55.70 19.66
N ARG A 68 -4.50 -56.94 19.75
CA ARG A 68 -5.34 -57.60 18.75
C ARG A 68 -6.81 -57.23 19.00
N ALA A 69 -7.46 -56.65 18.01
CA ALA A 69 -8.85 -56.21 18.10
C ALA A 69 -9.78 -57.36 18.59
N SER A 70 -9.53 -58.57 18.10
CA SER A 70 -10.30 -59.79 18.52
C SER A 70 -10.31 -60.04 20.03
N ASP A 71 -9.25 -59.64 20.72
CA ASP A 71 -9.12 -59.80 22.16
C ASP A 71 -9.90 -58.72 22.96
N THR A 72 -10.49 -57.75 22.29
CA THR A 72 -11.35 -56.73 22.92
C THR A 72 -12.84 -57.04 22.75
N PHE A 73 -13.21 -58.01 21.93
CA PHE A 73 -14.61 -58.26 21.61
C PHE A 73 -15.40 -58.65 22.83
N GLY A 74 -16.56 -58.03 23.04
CA GLY A 74 -17.38 -58.22 24.23
C GLY A 74 -16.99 -57.31 25.40
N ALA A 75 -15.98 -56.44 25.25
CA ALA A 75 -15.64 -55.45 26.26
C ALA A 75 -16.74 -54.40 26.37
N GLU A 76 -17.29 -54.22 27.55
CA GLU A 76 -18.30 -53.23 27.91
C GLU A 76 -17.93 -52.52 29.22
N GLU A 77 -18.47 -51.36 29.48
CA GLU A 77 -18.20 -50.58 30.70
C GLU A 77 -18.46 -51.40 32.00
N ARG A 78 -19.50 -52.25 32.02
CA ARG A 78 -19.85 -53.08 33.16
C ARG A 78 -19.20 -54.44 33.12
N ASN A 79 -18.64 -54.87 32.00
CA ASN A 79 -18.00 -56.15 31.81
C ASN A 79 -16.70 -56.01 31.02
N PRO A 80 -15.62 -55.44 31.63
CA PRO A 80 -14.37 -55.24 30.94
C PRO A 80 -13.65 -56.53 30.61
N VAL A 81 -13.01 -56.58 29.44
CA VAL A 81 -12.07 -57.64 29.09
C VAL A 81 -10.72 -57.36 29.76
N LYS A 82 -10.04 -58.46 30.18
CA LYS A 82 -8.75 -58.38 30.85
C LYS A 82 -7.66 -58.94 29.94
N VAL A 83 -6.56 -58.23 29.79
CA VAL A 83 -5.38 -58.67 29.05
C VAL A 83 -4.11 -58.34 29.82
N LYS A 84 -3.00 -59.00 29.47
CA LYS A 84 -1.71 -58.80 30.12
C LYS A 84 -0.92 -57.73 29.38
N VAL A 85 -0.36 -56.76 30.09
CA VAL A 85 0.60 -55.80 29.52
C VAL A 85 1.99 -56.44 29.49
N VAL A 86 2.60 -56.49 28.29
CA VAL A 86 3.90 -57.20 28.08
C VAL A 86 5.05 -56.23 27.82
N GLY A 87 4.79 -54.93 27.72
CA GLY A 87 5.81 -53.90 27.54
C GLY A 87 5.23 -52.60 27.06
N ALA A 88 6.08 -51.69 26.62
CA ALA A 88 5.74 -50.41 26.05
C ALA A 88 6.47 -50.16 24.72
N VAL A 89 5.89 -49.30 23.86
CA VAL A 89 6.49 -48.86 22.59
C VAL A 89 6.51 -47.37 22.58
N GLU A 90 7.69 -46.79 22.60
CA GLU A 90 7.90 -45.36 22.56
C GLU A 90 8.04 -44.83 21.12
N THR A 91 7.69 -43.59 20.94
CA THR A 91 7.83 -42.92 19.64
C THR A 91 9.30 -42.82 19.21
N GLY A 92 9.58 -43.18 17.96
CA GLY A 92 10.93 -43.18 17.38
C GLY A 92 11.72 -44.44 17.61
N GLU A 93 11.18 -45.44 18.35
CA GLU A 93 11.81 -46.71 18.59
C GLU A 93 11.24 -47.82 17.69
N ASN A 94 12.07 -48.82 17.37
CA ASN A 94 11.60 -50.04 16.72
C ASN A 94 11.00 -50.97 17.80
N PRO A 95 9.71 -51.38 17.70
CA PRO A 95 9.10 -52.24 18.68
C PRO A 95 9.88 -53.54 18.92
N GLN A 96 10.28 -53.79 20.16
CA GLN A 96 10.95 -55.04 20.56
C GLN A 96 9.96 -56.09 21.08
N VAL A 97 8.73 -55.67 21.37
CA VAL A 97 7.65 -56.53 21.86
C VAL A 97 6.84 -57.10 20.69
N GLN A 98 6.34 -58.32 20.86
CA GLN A 98 5.37 -58.98 19.99
C GLN A 98 4.10 -59.25 20.80
N ILE A 99 2.96 -59.02 20.20
CA ILE A 99 1.65 -59.18 20.85
C ILE A 99 1.06 -60.51 20.45
N GLU A 100 0.82 -61.36 21.45
CA GLU A 100 0.09 -62.66 21.35
C GLU A 100 -1.35 -62.49 21.84
N ALA A 101 -2.17 -63.58 21.74
CA ALA A 101 -3.54 -63.56 22.21
C ALA A 101 -3.60 -63.25 23.74
N GLY A 102 -4.47 -62.33 24.13
CA GLY A 102 -4.63 -61.85 25.50
C GLY A 102 -3.52 -60.93 26.01
N GLN A 103 -2.70 -60.41 25.13
CA GLN A 103 -1.62 -59.42 25.44
C GLN A 103 -1.85 -58.06 24.83
N ALA A 104 -1.30 -57.05 25.49
CA ALA A 104 -1.24 -55.66 24.98
C ALA A 104 0.10 -55.05 25.33
N ALA A 105 0.52 -54.04 24.56
CA ALA A 105 1.66 -53.17 24.92
C ALA A 105 1.18 -51.72 25.01
N GLU A 106 1.66 -51.00 26.01
CA GLU A 106 1.47 -49.56 26.09
C GLU A 106 2.09 -48.91 24.86
N ILE A 107 1.41 -47.93 24.25
CA ILE A 107 1.88 -47.30 23.01
C ILE A 107 1.56 -45.80 23.01
N SER A 108 2.57 -44.99 22.70
CA SER A 108 2.42 -43.57 22.54
C SER A 108 1.98 -43.20 21.13
N THR A 109 1.25 -42.08 20.98
CA THR A 109 0.87 -41.51 19.68
C THR A 109 2.10 -41.37 18.78
N GLY A 110 2.01 -41.83 17.54
CA GLY A 110 3.09 -41.81 16.57
C GLY A 110 4.09 -42.98 16.68
N ALA A 111 4.02 -43.81 17.72
CA ALA A 111 4.86 -44.99 17.84
C ALA A 111 4.45 -46.09 16.85
N ALA A 112 5.42 -46.90 16.43
CA ALA A 112 5.20 -47.99 15.49
C ALA A 112 4.37 -49.10 16.10
N ILE A 113 3.42 -49.68 15.36
CA ILE A 113 2.59 -50.79 15.82
C ILE A 113 3.44 -52.03 15.96
N PRO A 114 3.47 -52.67 17.14
CA PRO A 114 4.22 -53.90 17.35
C PRO A 114 3.60 -55.08 16.60
N ARG A 115 4.46 -56.01 16.20
CA ARG A 115 4.01 -57.22 15.50
C ARG A 115 2.96 -57.98 16.33
N GLY A 116 1.85 -58.35 15.67
CA GLY A 116 0.76 -59.08 16.28
C GLY A 116 -0.40 -58.21 16.76
N ALA A 117 -0.19 -56.92 16.96
CA ALA A 117 -1.28 -55.97 17.18
C ALA A 117 -1.88 -55.51 15.85
N ASP A 118 -3.19 -55.28 15.82
CA ASP A 118 -3.95 -54.78 14.68
C ASP A 118 -4.93 -53.65 15.04
N ALA A 119 -4.89 -53.19 16.31
CA ALA A 119 -5.66 -52.04 16.78
C ALA A 119 -4.98 -51.36 17.99
N VAL A 120 -5.40 -50.13 18.30
CA VAL A 120 -5.02 -49.43 19.53
C VAL A 120 -6.29 -49.05 20.30
N VAL A 121 -6.35 -49.49 21.57
CA VAL A 121 -7.38 -49.04 22.51
C VAL A 121 -6.88 -47.77 23.17
N MET A 122 -7.65 -46.68 23.09
CA MET A 122 -7.31 -45.41 23.72
C MET A 122 -7.23 -45.56 25.25
N VAL A 123 -6.30 -44.84 25.87
CA VAL A 123 -6.06 -44.88 27.32
C VAL A 123 -7.34 -44.57 28.13
N GLU A 124 -8.23 -43.72 27.62
CA GLU A 124 -9.49 -43.32 28.25
C GLU A 124 -10.47 -44.49 28.42
N TYR A 125 -10.33 -45.57 27.63
CA TYR A 125 -11.16 -46.78 27.70
C TYR A 125 -10.47 -47.94 28.39
N THR A 126 -9.43 -47.65 29.20
CA THR A 126 -8.64 -48.67 29.89
C THR A 126 -8.42 -48.32 31.35
N GLN A 127 -8.10 -49.35 32.12
CA GLN A 127 -7.61 -49.22 33.50
C GLN A 127 -6.45 -50.22 33.69
N HIS A 128 -5.24 -49.67 33.83
CA HIS A 128 -4.04 -50.45 34.07
C HIS A 128 -3.79 -50.65 35.56
N SER A 129 -3.45 -51.87 35.98
CA SER A 129 -3.13 -52.22 37.36
C SER A 129 -2.05 -53.28 37.36
N GLU A 130 -0.84 -52.95 37.81
CA GLU A 130 0.35 -53.84 37.76
C GLU A 130 0.60 -54.36 36.33
N ASN A 131 0.31 -55.65 36.07
CA ASN A 131 0.47 -56.24 34.74
C ASN A 131 -0.87 -56.58 34.07
N GLU A 132 -2.01 -56.22 34.65
CA GLU A 132 -3.36 -56.44 34.11
C GLU A 132 -3.96 -55.14 33.55
N LEU A 133 -4.41 -55.17 32.31
CA LEU A 133 -5.14 -54.10 31.66
C LEU A 133 -6.62 -54.52 31.55
N LYS A 134 -7.51 -53.67 32.08
CA LYS A 134 -8.95 -53.81 31.87
C LYS A 134 -9.33 -52.87 30.70
N ILE A 135 -10.09 -53.43 29.76
CA ILE A 135 -10.56 -52.72 28.54
C ILE A 135 -12.07 -52.65 28.64
N PHE A 136 -12.61 -51.43 28.56
CA PHE A 136 -14.03 -51.10 28.72
C PHE A 136 -14.76 -50.88 27.40
N ARG A 137 -14.05 -50.89 26.28
CA ARG A 137 -14.61 -50.69 24.94
C ARG A 137 -13.88 -51.57 23.93
N ALA A 138 -14.65 -52.30 23.12
CA ALA A 138 -14.09 -53.04 21.99
C ALA A 138 -13.65 -52.11 20.87
N VAL A 139 -12.58 -52.51 20.17
CA VAL A 139 -12.07 -51.82 18.98
C VAL A 139 -12.11 -52.74 17.77
N ASN A 140 -12.18 -52.17 16.58
CA ASN A 140 -12.14 -52.92 15.33
C ASN A 140 -10.69 -53.02 14.80
N PRO A 141 -10.39 -54.04 13.98
CA PRO A 141 -9.10 -54.07 13.27
C PRO A 141 -8.84 -52.76 12.49
N GLY A 142 -7.66 -52.19 12.66
CA GLY A 142 -7.25 -50.92 12.10
C GLY A 142 -7.69 -49.68 12.90
N GLU A 143 -8.50 -49.82 13.96
CA GLU A 143 -8.96 -48.69 14.76
C GLU A 143 -7.78 -48.02 15.49
N ASN A 144 -7.67 -46.68 15.38
CA ASN A 144 -6.61 -45.87 15.93
C ASN A 144 -5.19 -46.19 15.38
N ILE A 145 -5.11 -46.80 14.20
CA ILE A 145 -3.88 -47.00 13.46
C ILE A 145 -3.89 -46.17 12.19
N MET A 146 -2.82 -45.41 11.97
CA MET A 146 -2.52 -44.79 10.69
C MET A 146 -1.61 -45.75 9.92
N ALA A 147 -2.17 -46.36 8.89
CA ALA A 147 -1.44 -47.36 8.11
C ALA A 147 -0.32 -46.70 7.27
N ALA A 148 0.74 -47.46 6.99
CA ALA A 148 1.80 -47.06 6.08
C ALA A 148 1.21 -46.65 4.73
N GLY A 149 1.64 -45.50 4.18
CA GLY A 149 1.19 -44.95 2.91
C GLY A 149 -0.25 -44.41 2.89
N SER A 150 -0.94 -44.32 4.03
CA SER A 150 -2.34 -43.88 4.08
C SER A 150 -2.55 -42.41 3.73
N ASP A 151 -1.51 -41.58 3.82
CA ASP A 151 -1.54 -40.18 3.41
C ASP A 151 -0.95 -40.00 2.00
N LEU A 152 0.20 -40.65 1.73
CA LEU A 152 0.86 -40.61 0.43
C LEU A 152 1.65 -41.90 0.22
N MET A 153 1.41 -42.60 -0.89
CA MET A 153 2.14 -43.83 -1.23
C MET A 153 3.38 -43.55 -2.04
N VAL A 154 4.39 -44.40 -1.92
CA VAL A 154 5.58 -44.37 -2.77
C VAL A 154 5.19 -44.38 -4.24
N GLY A 155 5.76 -43.47 -5.04
CA GLY A 155 5.47 -43.31 -6.46
C GLY A 155 4.28 -42.40 -6.78
N GLU A 156 3.44 -42.02 -5.81
CA GLU A 156 2.38 -41.06 -6.04
C GLU A 156 2.94 -39.65 -6.23
N HIS A 157 2.20 -38.83 -7.01
CA HIS A 157 2.52 -37.42 -7.18
C HIS A 157 2.25 -36.65 -5.89
N ALA A 158 3.33 -36.26 -5.21
CA ALA A 158 3.26 -35.39 -4.06
C ALA A 158 2.93 -33.94 -4.48
N LEU A 159 3.63 -33.42 -5.50
CA LEU A 159 3.38 -32.09 -6.07
C LEU A 159 3.57 -32.12 -7.59
N ARG A 160 2.88 -31.21 -8.27
CA ARG A 160 2.95 -31.13 -9.74
C ARG A 160 3.74 -29.92 -10.20
N LYS A 161 4.36 -30.05 -11.38
CA LYS A 161 5.00 -28.94 -12.09
C LYS A 161 4.07 -27.72 -12.19
N GLY A 162 4.61 -26.55 -11.98
CA GLY A 162 3.89 -25.27 -12.05
C GLY A 162 3.20 -24.86 -10.74
N GLN A 163 3.20 -25.72 -9.73
CA GLN A 163 2.68 -25.34 -8.41
C GLN A 163 3.62 -24.36 -7.69
N ARG A 164 3.04 -23.32 -7.08
CA ARG A 164 3.78 -22.40 -6.22
C ARG A 164 3.94 -22.99 -4.84
N LEU A 165 5.17 -22.95 -4.33
CA LEU A 165 5.51 -23.46 -3.01
C LEU A 165 5.08 -22.50 -1.91
N THR A 166 4.08 -22.89 -1.14
CA THR A 166 3.65 -22.26 0.11
C THR A 166 4.13 -23.12 1.30
N PRO A 167 3.93 -22.68 2.56
CA PRO A 167 4.29 -23.53 3.71
C PRO A 167 3.69 -24.94 3.66
N LYS A 168 2.52 -25.14 3.04
CA LYS A 168 1.88 -26.46 2.91
C LYS A 168 2.67 -27.39 1.99
N GLU A 169 3.04 -26.90 0.81
CA GLU A 169 3.82 -27.66 -0.17
C GLU A 169 5.23 -27.97 0.36
N LEU A 170 5.84 -27.02 1.10
CA LEU A 170 7.12 -27.27 1.77
C LEU A 170 6.99 -28.36 2.84
N GLY A 171 5.86 -28.41 3.56
CA GLY A 171 5.54 -29.46 4.51
C GLY A 171 5.48 -30.85 3.84
N VAL A 172 4.82 -30.94 2.68
CA VAL A 172 4.75 -32.18 1.89
C VAL A 172 6.14 -32.64 1.45
N LEU A 173 6.94 -31.72 0.88
CA LEU A 173 8.32 -32.04 0.46
C LEU A 173 9.20 -32.51 1.62
N SER A 174 9.03 -31.90 2.80
CA SER A 174 9.73 -32.31 4.03
C SER A 174 9.27 -33.70 4.50
N ALA A 175 7.95 -34.00 4.44
CA ALA A 175 7.41 -35.28 4.85
C ALA A 175 7.93 -36.47 4.03
N ILE A 176 8.21 -36.22 2.74
CA ILE A 176 8.83 -37.22 1.84
C ILE A 176 10.36 -37.23 1.87
N GLY A 177 10.98 -36.46 2.78
CA GLY A 177 12.43 -36.47 3.03
C GLY A 177 13.30 -35.69 2.04
N LEU A 178 12.73 -34.78 1.24
CA LEU A 178 13.51 -33.96 0.31
C LEU A 178 14.19 -32.79 1.03
N ALA A 179 15.51 -32.66 0.90
CA ALA A 179 16.26 -31.50 1.40
C ALA A 179 16.37 -30.39 0.36
N LYS A 180 16.18 -30.71 -0.92
CA LYS A 180 16.26 -29.79 -2.06
C LYS A 180 15.09 -30.03 -3.01
N VAL A 181 14.77 -28.99 -3.77
CA VAL A 181 13.71 -29.06 -4.80
C VAL A 181 14.12 -28.31 -6.05
N LYS A 182 13.72 -28.84 -7.21
CA LYS A 182 13.94 -28.21 -8.51
C LYS A 182 12.81 -27.22 -8.80
N VAL A 183 13.18 -25.96 -9.00
CA VAL A 183 12.27 -24.85 -9.20
C VAL A 183 12.63 -24.06 -10.46
N HIS A 184 11.66 -23.32 -11.01
CA HIS A 184 11.96 -22.37 -12.10
C HIS A 184 12.92 -21.28 -11.61
N ARG A 185 13.91 -20.91 -12.45
CA ARG A 185 14.89 -19.86 -12.15
C ARG A 185 14.20 -18.50 -12.08
N LYS A 186 14.58 -17.68 -11.12
CA LYS A 186 14.15 -16.28 -11.06
C LYS A 186 14.76 -15.47 -12.20
N PRO A 187 14.00 -14.63 -12.92
CA PRO A 187 14.57 -13.67 -13.85
C PRO A 187 15.42 -12.64 -13.10
N ARG A 188 16.64 -12.42 -13.57
CA ARG A 188 17.55 -11.38 -13.07
C ARG A 188 17.22 -10.07 -13.74
N VAL A 189 17.03 -9.03 -12.95
CA VAL A 189 16.62 -7.70 -13.41
C VAL A 189 17.64 -6.66 -12.97
N ALA A 190 18.11 -5.84 -13.92
CA ALA A 190 18.85 -4.63 -13.60
C ALA A 190 17.88 -3.45 -13.44
N VAL A 191 18.03 -2.67 -12.38
CA VAL A 191 17.23 -1.47 -12.10
C VAL A 191 18.16 -0.27 -12.06
N ILE A 192 17.97 0.68 -12.98
CA ILE A 192 18.82 1.86 -13.15
C ILE A 192 17.94 3.11 -13.08
N SER A 193 18.10 3.91 -12.03
CA SER A 193 17.52 5.26 -11.97
C SER A 193 18.47 6.26 -12.62
N SER A 194 17.94 7.27 -13.32
CA SER A 194 18.75 8.35 -13.88
C SER A 194 18.22 9.70 -13.50
N GLY A 195 19.13 10.61 -13.14
CA GLY A 195 18.81 11.98 -12.76
C GLY A 195 19.95 12.60 -11.96
N ASN A 196 20.39 13.78 -12.40
CA ASN A 196 21.39 14.55 -11.65
C ASN A 196 20.85 15.04 -10.30
N GLU A 197 19.53 15.11 -10.12
CA GLU A 197 18.88 15.48 -8.87
C GLU A 197 18.84 14.35 -7.83
N LEU A 198 19.11 13.10 -8.21
CA LEU A 198 18.91 11.93 -7.37
C LEU A 198 20.03 11.75 -6.33
N VAL A 199 19.61 11.41 -5.12
CA VAL A 199 20.47 10.99 -4.00
C VAL A 199 19.93 9.68 -3.44
N PRO A 200 20.77 8.70 -3.14
CA PRO A 200 20.32 7.47 -2.49
C PRO A 200 19.62 7.76 -1.15
N PRO A 201 18.61 6.99 -0.75
CA PRO A 201 17.99 7.10 0.57
C PRO A 201 19.02 7.04 1.70
N GLY A 202 18.93 7.96 2.67
CA GLY A 202 19.90 8.12 3.74
C GLY A 202 21.08 9.06 3.42
N GLY A 203 21.26 9.45 2.16
CA GLY A 203 22.27 10.44 1.77
C GLY A 203 21.87 11.88 2.16
N HIS A 204 22.85 12.80 2.14
CA HIS A 204 22.61 14.21 2.48
C HIS A 204 21.89 14.95 1.35
N LEU A 205 20.73 15.53 1.65
CA LEU A 205 19.97 16.35 0.70
C LEU A 205 20.50 17.79 0.70
N THR A 206 20.81 18.30 -0.50
CA THR A 206 21.04 19.72 -0.75
C THR A 206 19.89 20.28 -1.59
N TYR A 207 19.82 21.61 -1.68
CA TYR A 207 18.81 22.26 -2.51
C TYR A 207 18.87 21.79 -3.97
N GLY A 208 17.73 21.40 -4.52
CA GLY A 208 17.61 20.85 -5.88
C GLY A 208 17.83 19.34 -5.98
N LYS A 209 18.13 18.65 -4.88
CA LYS A 209 18.24 17.19 -4.83
C LYS A 209 17.00 16.56 -4.21
N ILE A 210 16.73 15.32 -4.62
CA ILE A 210 15.65 14.47 -4.11
C ILE A 210 16.16 13.06 -3.86
N TYR A 211 15.52 12.30 -2.98
CA TYR A 211 15.84 10.88 -2.84
C TYR A 211 15.35 10.06 -4.03
N ASP A 212 16.17 9.07 -4.43
CA ASP A 212 15.79 8.08 -5.44
C ASP A 212 14.71 7.13 -4.87
N ILE A 213 13.47 7.41 -5.24
CA ILE A 213 12.31 6.59 -4.89
C ILE A 213 12.19 5.41 -5.85
N ASN A 214 12.43 5.65 -7.15
CA ASN A 214 12.11 4.72 -8.21
C ASN A 214 12.93 3.44 -8.14
N SER A 215 14.22 3.50 -7.87
CA SER A 215 15.03 2.28 -7.74
C SER A 215 14.49 1.37 -6.62
N THR A 216 14.05 1.96 -5.50
CA THR A 216 13.51 1.21 -4.37
C THR A 216 12.16 0.55 -4.70
N ILE A 217 11.19 1.31 -5.25
CA ILE A 217 9.86 0.77 -5.54
C ILE A 217 9.88 -0.24 -6.67
N ILE A 218 10.71 -0.02 -7.71
CA ILE A 218 10.85 -0.93 -8.84
C ILE A 218 11.54 -2.22 -8.38
N ALA A 219 12.61 -2.14 -7.56
CA ALA A 219 13.27 -3.32 -7.01
C ALA A 219 12.31 -4.17 -6.15
N ALA A 220 11.49 -3.54 -5.31
CA ALA A 220 10.46 -4.23 -4.54
C ALA A 220 9.42 -4.89 -5.45
N ALA A 221 8.94 -4.19 -6.48
CA ALA A 221 7.98 -4.71 -7.44
C ALA A 221 8.55 -5.89 -8.26
N VAL A 222 9.84 -5.87 -8.61
CA VAL A 222 10.55 -7.00 -9.25
C VAL A 222 10.52 -8.22 -8.34
N ALA A 223 10.84 -8.06 -7.05
CA ALA A 223 10.84 -9.17 -6.09
C ALA A 223 9.42 -9.73 -5.89
N GLU A 224 8.40 -8.89 -5.80
CA GLU A 224 6.99 -9.30 -5.69
C GLU A 224 6.52 -10.05 -6.94
N SER A 225 7.00 -9.66 -8.13
CA SER A 225 6.72 -10.32 -9.41
C SER A 225 7.47 -11.65 -9.62
N GLY A 226 8.29 -12.07 -8.66
CA GLY A 226 9.07 -13.31 -8.73
C GLY A 226 10.46 -13.18 -9.35
N GLY A 227 10.91 -11.98 -9.65
CA GLY A 227 12.26 -11.69 -10.12
C GLY A 227 13.28 -11.50 -8.99
N GLU A 228 14.54 -11.32 -9.35
CA GLU A 228 15.61 -10.89 -8.45
C GLU A 228 16.37 -9.72 -9.07
N VAL A 229 16.73 -8.73 -8.24
CA VAL A 229 17.53 -7.59 -8.69
C VAL A 229 19.02 -7.97 -8.70
N SER A 230 19.62 -8.08 -9.88
CA SER A 230 21.03 -8.42 -10.08
C SER A 230 21.95 -7.19 -10.12
N LEU A 231 21.38 -6.02 -10.42
CA LEU A 231 22.07 -4.73 -10.42
C LEU A 231 21.09 -3.62 -10.03
N GLN A 232 21.45 -2.79 -9.06
CA GLN A 232 20.74 -1.56 -8.75
C GLN A 232 21.73 -0.40 -8.82
N ALA A 233 21.45 0.61 -9.65
CA ALA A 233 22.37 1.71 -9.89
C ALA A 233 21.63 3.04 -10.10
N VAL A 234 22.34 4.14 -9.80
CA VAL A 234 21.93 5.51 -10.15
C VAL A 234 22.91 6.02 -11.20
N ALA A 235 22.39 6.46 -12.34
CA ALA A 235 23.17 7.06 -13.41
C ALA A 235 23.00 8.59 -13.41
N GLN A 236 24.06 9.29 -13.78
CA GLN A 236 24.00 10.71 -14.11
C GLN A 236 23.35 10.90 -15.49
N ASP A 237 22.77 12.07 -15.74
CA ASP A 237 22.19 12.43 -17.04
C ASP A 237 23.26 12.74 -18.10
N THR A 238 24.23 11.85 -18.23
CA THR A 238 25.26 11.88 -19.27
C THR A 238 25.18 10.62 -20.13
N GLU A 239 25.50 10.73 -21.40
CA GLU A 239 25.44 9.61 -22.34
C GLU A 239 26.41 8.50 -21.93
N GLU A 240 27.59 8.87 -21.48
CA GLU A 240 28.65 7.95 -21.07
C GLU A 240 28.25 7.14 -19.82
N ASP A 241 27.80 7.77 -18.73
CA ASP A 241 27.49 7.08 -17.48
C ASP A 241 26.22 6.22 -17.62
N LEU A 242 25.18 6.75 -18.28
CA LEU A 242 23.95 5.99 -18.50
C LEU A 242 24.18 4.76 -19.39
N ASN A 243 24.98 4.92 -20.49
CA ASN A 243 25.33 3.80 -21.34
C ASN A 243 26.14 2.72 -20.59
N GLN A 244 27.14 3.13 -19.81
CA GLN A 244 27.94 2.22 -19.00
C GLN A 244 27.08 1.39 -18.03
N LYS A 245 26.09 2.02 -17.38
CA LYS A 245 25.17 1.31 -16.47
C LYS A 245 24.25 0.37 -17.22
N ILE A 246 23.75 0.74 -18.42
CA ILE A 246 22.93 -0.13 -19.28
C ILE A 246 23.74 -1.34 -19.70
N GLU A 247 24.99 -1.17 -20.16
CA GLU A 247 25.88 -2.27 -20.56
C GLU A 247 26.10 -3.24 -19.38
N ALA A 248 26.44 -2.71 -18.20
CA ALA A 248 26.59 -3.54 -17.00
C ALA A 248 25.30 -4.28 -16.63
N GLY A 249 24.13 -3.67 -16.87
CA GLY A 249 22.82 -4.30 -16.71
C GLY A 249 22.61 -5.43 -17.72
N LEU A 250 22.90 -5.19 -18.99
CA LEU A 250 22.78 -6.18 -20.06
C LEU A 250 23.68 -7.40 -19.85
N GLU A 251 24.87 -7.22 -19.24
CA GLU A 251 25.75 -8.34 -18.89
C GLU A 251 25.20 -9.22 -17.77
N ARG A 252 24.60 -8.62 -16.74
CA ARG A 252 24.26 -9.27 -15.46
C ARG A 252 22.82 -9.72 -15.36
N ALA A 253 21.92 -9.18 -16.18
CA ALA A 253 20.49 -9.37 -16.09
C ALA A 253 19.89 -10.02 -17.34
N ASP A 254 18.71 -10.61 -17.18
CA ASP A 254 17.87 -11.12 -18.26
C ASP A 254 17.00 -9.99 -18.84
N LEU A 255 16.76 -8.92 -18.04
CA LEU A 255 15.92 -7.78 -18.37
C LEU A 255 16.48 -6.52 -17.67
N VAL A 256 16.47 -5.37 -18.37
CA VAL A 256 16.92 -4.08 -17.84
C VAL A 256 15.75 -3.11 -17.70
N LEU A 257 15.62 -2.51 -16.56
CA LEU A 257 14.67 -1.43 -16.26
C LEU A 257 15.44 -0.14 -16.02
N THR A 258 15.11 0.91 -16.76
CA THR A 258 15.60 2.26 -16.48
C THR A 258 14.43 3.14 -16.02
N SER A 259 14.68 4.11 -15.16
CA SER A 259 13.69 5.08 -14.71
C SER A 259 14.28 6.47 -14.65
N GLY A 260 13.63 7.43 -15.27
CA GLY A 260 14.14 8.77 -15.50
C GLY A 260 14.67 8.95 -16.93
N SER A 261 15.14 10.15 -17.25
CA SER A 261 15.67 10.54 -18.60
C SER A 261 14.75 10.19 -19.78
N THR A 262 13.45 10.02 -19.53
CA THR A 262 12.42 9.69 -20.54
C THR A 262 11.54 10.89 -20.94
N SER A 263 11.76 12.09 -20.39
CA SER A 263 10.92 13.27 -20.68
C SER A 263 11.43 14.09 -21.86
N ALA A 264 10.55 14.78 -22.57
CA ALA A 264 10.79 15.48 -23.86
C ALA A 264 11.87 16.62 -23.87
N GLY A 265 12.67 16.77 -22.82
CA GLY A 265 13.78 17.73 -22.75
C GLY A 265 15.14 17.06 -22.56
N VAL A 266 15.21 16.10 -21.65
CA VAL A 266 16.37 15.22 -21.34
C VAL A 266 16.10 13.81 -21.82
N GLY A 267 14.84 13.45 -22.06
CA GLY A 267 14.36 12.13 -22.47
C GLY A 267 14.78 11.64 -23.85
N ASP A 268 15.41 12.52 -24.63
CA ASP A 268 16.07 12.17 -25.86
C ASP A 268 17.39 11.37 -25.59
N LEU A 269 17.92 11.43 -24.36
CA LEU A 269 19.18 10.77 -24.01
C LEU A 269 19.03 9.24 -24.00
N LEU A 270 18.07 8.72 -23.25
CA LEU A 270 17.83 7.27 -23.20
C LEU A 270 17.45 6.72 -24.57
N TYR A 271 16.57 7.42 -25.30
CA TYR A 271 16.20 7.02 -26.67
C TYR A 271 17.44 6.92 -27.57
N ARG A 272 18.30 7.94 -27.59
CA ARG A 272 19.51 7.97 -28.44
C ARG A 272 20.46 6.83 -28.10
N ILE A 273 20.69 6.58 -26.82
CA ILE A 273 21.52 5.47 -26.36
C ILE A 273 20.95 4.14 -26.87
N LEU A 274 19.66 3.88 -26.63
CA LEU A 274 19.05 2.62 -27.02
C LEU A 274 18.95 2.45 -28.54
N ASP A 275 18.74 3.53 -29.29
CA ASP A 275 18.69 3.54 -30.77
C ASP A 275 20.07 3.30 -31.38
N SER A 276 21.16 3.71 -30.72
CA SER A 276 22.54 3.52 -31.16
C SER A 276 23.01 2.05 -31.17
N TYR A 277 22.35 1.17 -30.41
CA TYR A 277 22.66 -0.28 -30.43
C TYR A 277 22.20 -0.99 -31.71
N GLY A 278 21.44 -0.31 -32.57
CA GLY A 278 21.02 -0.83 -33.86
C GLY A 278 19.81 -1.75 -33.81
N GLN A 279 19.75 -2.75 -34.68
CA GLN A 279 18.56 -3.59 -34.91
C GLN A 279 18.38 -4.68 -33.85
N PRO A 280 17.12 -4.89 -33.28
CA PRO A 280 15.94 -4.09 -33.60
C PRO A 280 15.92 -2.72 -32.86
N GLY A 281 16.71 -2.50 -31.80
CA GLY A 281 16.79 -1.24 -31.09
C GLY A 281 15.46 -0.83 -30.43
N VAL A 282 15.09 0.44 -30.56
CA VAL A 282 13.85 0.98 -29.96
C VAL A 282 12.62 0.57 -30.78
N ILE A 283 11.67 -0.11 -30.15
CA ILE A 283 10.43 -0.63 -30.73
C ILE A 283 9.23 0.23 -30.34
N VAL A 284 9.17 0.68 -29.08
CA VAL A 284 8.12 1.57 -28.56
C VAL A 284 8.77 2.84 -28.04
N HIS A 285 8.25 3.99 -28.47
CA HIS A 285 8.66 5.30 -28.00
C HIS A 285 7.44 6.19 -27.74
N GLY A 286 6.90 6.10 -26.52
CA GLY A 286 5.75 6.84 -26.05
C GLY A 286 4.42 6.11 -26.19
N LEU A 287 3.60 6.23 -25.14
CA LEU A 287 2.27 5.63 -25.02
C LEU A 287 1.17 6.68 -24.92
N ALA A 288 0.01 6.39 -25.50
CA ALA A 288 -1.20 7.20 -25.35
C ALA A 288 -1.92 6.90 -24.02
N VAL A 289 -1.19 6.93 -22.92
CA VAL A 289 -1.70 6.66 -21.57
C VAL A 289 -1.47 7.84 -20.61
N LYS A 290 -2.19 7.84 -19.49
CA LYS A 290 -2.02 8.77 -18.38
C LYS A 290 -2.26 8.01 -17.05
N PRO A 291 -1.27 7.99 -16.13
CA PRO A 291 0.12 8.41 -16.31
C PRO A 291 0.92 7.43 -17.21
N GLY A 292 2.14 7.80 -17.61
CA GLY A 292 3.05 6.86 -18.29
C GLY A 292 3.39 7.19 -19.74
N LYS A 293 3.00 8.37 -20.24
CA LYS A 293 3.28 8.78 -21.64
C LYS A 293 4.72 8.52 -22.10
N PRO A 294 5.80 8.90 -21.37
CA PRO A 294 7.17 8.78 -21.85
C PRO A 294 7.76 7.38 -21.57
N THR A 295 7.12 6.33 -22.04
CA THR A 295 7.60 4.95 -21.92
C THR A 295 8.39 4.54 -23.16
N ILE A 296 9.51 3.84 -22.96
CA ILE A 296 10.34 3.27 -24.04
C ILE A 296 10.42 1.76 -23.85
N PHE A 297 10.40 1.02 -24.96
CA PHE A 297 10.78 -0.39 -24.99
C PHE A 297 11.77 -0.61 -26.15
N ALA A 298 12.85 -1.31 -25.85
CA ALA A 298 13.88 -1.69 -26.80
C ALA A 298 14.30 -3.16 -26.62
N MET A 299 14.81 -3.76 -27.69
CA MET A 299 15.51 -5.04 -27.65
C MET A 299 16.98 -4.80 -27.96
N ILE A 300 17.86 -5.08 -27.01
CA ILE A 300 19.31 -4.88 -27.13
C ILE A 300 20.02 -6.20 -26.89
N ASN A 301 20.77 -6.67 -27.85
CA ASN A 301 21.50 -7.95 -27.77
C ASN A 301 20.61 -9.12 -27.32
N GLY A 302 19.37 -9.17 -27.83
CA GLY A 302 18.38 -10.20 -27.48
C GLY A 302 17.77 -10.07 -26.08
N LYS A 303 18.03 -8.97 -25.35
CA LYS A 303 17.47 -8.70 -24.03
C LYS A 303 16.52 -7.50 -24.03
N PRO A 304 15.38 -7.58 -23.33
CA PRO A 304 14.43 -6.48 -23.23
C PRO A 304 14.95 -5.37 -22.33
N VAL A 305 14.78 -4.13 -22.75
CA VAL A 305 15.06 -2.92 -22.00
C VAL A 305 13.80 -2.07 -21.93
N PHE A 306 13.30 -1.79 -20.72
CA PHE A 306 12.15 -0.90 -20.50
C PHE A 306 12.62 0.41 -19.91
N GLY A 307 12.32 1.51 -20.59
CA GLY A 307 12.45 2.88 -20.07
C GLY A 307 11.15 3.34 -19.42
N LEU A 308 11.14 3.38 -18.10
CA LEU A 308 10.00 3.79 -17.29
C LEU A 308 10.02 5.30 -17.03
N PRO A 309 8.85 5.94 -16.89
CA PRO A 309 8.78 7.36 -16.54
C PRO A 309 9.48 7.71 -15.22
N GLY A 310 9.99 8.95 -15.10
CA GLY A 310 10.69 9.41 -13.89
C GLY A 310 9.77 9.64 -12.67
N TYR A 311 8.48 9.89 -12.86
CA TYR A 311 7.55 10.02 -11.72
C TYR A 311 7.16 8.65 -11.13
N PRO A 312 7.21 8.48 -9.79
CA PRO A 312 7.01 7.19 -9.13
C PRO A 312 5.70 6.49 -9.50
N THR A 313 4.58 7.21 -9.44
CA THR A 313 3.26 6.65 -9.80
C THR A 313 3.22 6.20 -11.27
N SER A 314 3.82 7.00 -12.17
CA SER A 314 3.89 6.65 -13.58
C SER A 314 4.77 5.42 -13.83
N ALA A 315 5.92 5.36 -13.15
CA ALA A 315 6.86 4.24 -13.27
C ALA A 315 6.18 2.93 -12.81
N LEU A 316 5.52 2.95 -11.65
CA LEU A 316 4.85 1.76 -11.13
C LEU A 316 3.62 1.36 -11.95
N THR A 317 2.85 2.32 -12.48
CA THR A 317 1.73 2.03 -13.40
C THR A 317 2.24 1.30 -14.65
N ILE A 318 3.28 1.82 -15.31
CA ILE A 318 3.84 1.18 -16.51
C ILE A 318 4.50 -0.17 -16.17
N TYR A 319 5.18 -0.26 -15.03
CA TYR A 319 5.70 -1.52 -14.52
C TYR A 319 4.59 -2.58 -14.42
N THR A 320 3.49 -2.25 -13.75
CA THR A 320 2.35 -3.17 -13.59
C THR A 320 1.74 -3.59 -14.93
N LEU A 321 1.64 -2.66 -15.87
CA LEU A 321 0.99 -2.91 -17.17
C LEU A 321 1.83 -3.71 -18.16
N LEU A 322 3.17 -3.54 -18.16
CA LEU A 322 4.05 -4.09 -19.20
C LEU A 322 5.16 -4.99 -18.65
N VAL A 323 5.73 -4.68 -17.48
CA VAL A 323 6.91 -5.38 -16.97
C VAL A 323 6.53 -6.55 -16.06
N HIS A 324 5.57 -6.32 -15.14
CA HIS A 324 5.11 -7.37 -14.23
C HIS A 324 4.66 -8.65 -14.94
N PRO A 325 3.80 -8.62 -15.99
CA PRO A 325 3.41 -9.82 -16.71
C PRO A 325 4.60 -10.57 -17.34
N ALA A 326 5.59 -9.82 -17.84
CA ALA A 326 6.78 -10.41 -18.42
C ALA A 326 7.62 -11.14 -17.36
N ILE A 327 7.90 -10.51 -16.23
CA ILE A 327 8.67 -11.11 -15.12
C ILE A 327 7.93 -12.31 -14.54
N ALA A 328 6.62 -12.21 -14.30
CA ALA A 328 5.81 -13.31 -13.78
C ALA A 328 5.84 -14.53 -14.71
N THR A 329 5.69 -14.31 -16.02
CA THR A 329 5.80 -15.38 -17.01
C THR A 329 7.20 -16.02 -17.01
N MET A 330 8.26 -15.21 -16.99
CA MET A 330 9.65 -15.69 -16.94
C MET A 330 9.93 -16.49 -15.67
N ALA A 331 9.29 -16.15 -14.53
CA ALA A 331 9.36 -16.85 -13.26
C ALA A 331 8.39 -18.05 -13.16
N SER A 332 7.60 -18.32 -14.21
CA SER A 332 6.51 -19.32 -14.23
C SER A 332 5.43 -19.09 -13.16
N ILE A 333 5.29 -17.86 -12.67
CA ILE A 333 4.22 -17.49 -11.75
C ILE A 333 2.94 -17.33 -12.57
N GLN A 334 1.93 -18.16 -12.27
CA GLN A 334 0.59 -17.94 -12.80
C GLN A 334 -0.01 -16.73 -12.07
N GLU A 335 -0.38 -15.70 -12.84
CA GLU A 335 -1.13 -14.58 -12.29
C GLU A 335 -2.47 -15.10 -11.75
N SER A 336 -2.72 -14.86 -10.48
CA SER A 336 -4.09 -14.88 -10.00
C SER A 336 -4.82 -13.75 -10.75
N GLU A 337 -6.01 -14.02 -11.27
CA GLU A 337 -6.84 -13.00 -11.92
C GLU A 337 -6.79 -11.69 -11.12
N GLN A 338 -6.43 -10.60 -11.82
CA GLN A 338 -6.45 -9.27 -11.21
C GLN A 338 -7.83 -9.06 -10.61
N ARG A 339 -7.90 -8.90 -9.29
CA ARG A 339 -9.18 -8.76 -8.63
C ARG A 339 -9.76 -7.41 -8.96
N THR A 340 -10.85 -7.45 -9.71
CA THR A 340 -11.67 -6.28 -10.03
C THR A 340 -12.84 -6.23 -9.04
N THR A 341 -13.16 -5.04 -8.57
CA THR A 341 -14.36 -4.81 -7.76
C THR A 341 -15.20 -3.69 -8.38
N HIS A 342 -16.51 -3.80 -8.25
CA HIS A 342 -17.43 -2.76 -8.72
C HIS A 342 -17.59 -1.68 -7.65
N ALA A 343 -17.49 -0.43 -8.07
CA ALA A 343 -17.69 0.74 -7.21
C ALA A 343 -18.48 1.83 -7.97
N ARG A 344 -18.97 2.84 -7.25
CA ARG A 344 -19.53 4.04 -7.85
C ARG A 344 -18.54 5.18 -7.73
N CYS A 345 -18.41 5.98 -8.79
CA CYS A 345 -17.54 7.16 -8.76
C CYS A 345 -18.07 8.18 -7.74
N ALA A 346 -17.24 8.61 -6.80
CA ALA A 346 -17.66 9.50 -5.71
C ALA A 346 -17.85 10.96 -6.14
N SER A 347 -17.22 11.35 -7.24
CA SER A 347 -17.31 12.69 -7.81
C SER A 347 -17.09 12.64 -9.32
N ARG A 348 -17.57 13.66 -10.04
CA ARG A 348 -17.29 13.79 -11.46
C ARG A 348 -15.78 13.90 -11.71
N VAL A 349 -15.27 13.10 -12.64
CA VAL A 349 -13.86 13.05 -13.03
C VAL A 349 -13.71 13.49 -14.48
N HIS A 350 -12.74 14.35 -14.75
CA HIS A 350 -12.33 14.71 -16.10
C HIS A 350 -11.12 13.88 -16.53
N SER A 351 -11.25 13.15 -17.63
CA SER A 351 -10.16 12.42 -18.27
C SER A 351 -9.68 13.13 -19.54
N ALA A 352 -8.40 13.01 -19.84
CA ALA A 352 -7.81 13.61 -21.03
C ALA A 352 -8.21 12.83 -22.29
N ARG A 353 -8.90 13.49 -23.24
CA ARG A 353 -9.29 12.89 -24.52
C ARG A 353 -8.09 12.33 -25.29
N GLY A 354 -8.28 11.15 -25.86
CA GLY A 354 -7.26 10.48 -26.70
C GLY A 354 -6.14 9.82 -25.92
N ARG A 355 -6.33 9.59 -24.62
CA ARG A 355 -5.41 8.84 -23.76
C ARG A 355 -6.19 7.97 -22.81
N ARG A 356 -5.82 6.70 -22.71
CA ARG A 356 -6.31 5.81 -21.68
C ARG A 356 -5.77 6.23 -20.32
N GLU A 357 -6.63 6.44 -19.32
CA GLU A 357 -6.24 6.94 -18.03
C GLU A 357 -6.39 5.87 -16.95
N PHE A 358 -5.31 5.60 -16.21
CA PHE A 358 -5.29 4.75 -15.02
C PHE A 358 -5.35 5.65 -13.79
N LEU A 359 -6.56 5.85 -13.29
CA LEU A 359 -6.86 6.80 -12.22
C LEU A 359 -6.82 6.10 -10.86
N PRO A 360 -5.83 6.37 -9.99
CA PRO A 360 -5.81 5.78 -8.64
C PRO A 360 -6.99 6.27 -7.80
N VAL A 361 -7.56 5.36 -7.00
CA VAL A 361 -8.75 5.64 -6.18
C VAL A 361 -8.63 5.07 -4.79
N HIS A 362 -9.28 5.75 -3.84
CA HIS A 362 -9.61 5.20 -2.53
C HIS A 362 -10.99 4.56 -2.58
N LEU A 363 -11.11 3.37 -2.01
CA LEU A 363 -12.40 2.70 -1.86
C LEU A 363 -12.91 2.88 -0.42
N ILE A 364 -14.15 3.32 -0.31
CA ILE A 364 -14.87 3.40 0.96
C ILE A 364 -16.24 2.74 0.81
N GLN A 365 -16.81 2.29 1.92
CA GLN A 365 -18.20 1.84 1.96
C GLN A 365 -19.11 2.97 2.43
N ASP A 366 -20.19 3.22 1.69
CA ASP A 366 -21.26 4.10 2.14
C ASP A 366 -22.17 3.38 3.15
N GLU A 367 -23.21 4.07 3.61
CA GLU A 367 -24.16 3.53 4.59
C GLU A 367 -24.98 2.33 4.10
N THR A 368 -25.06 2.14 2.78
CA THR A 368 -25.76 1.01 2.17
C THR A 368 -24.85 -0.21 1.98
N GLY A 369 -23.56 -0.08 2.32
CA GLY A 369 -22.55 -1.08 2.06
C GLY A 369 -21.98 -1.05 0.63
N SER A 370 -22.43 -0.10 -0.22
CA SER A 370 -21.92 0.07 -1.58
C SER A 370 -20.54 0.69 -1.57
N LEU A 371 -19.65 0.20 -2.46
CA LEU A 371 -18.32 0.79 -2.61
C LEU A 371 -18.38 2.08 -3.42
N LEU A 372 -17.66 3.09 -2.94
CA LEU A 372 -17.42 4.36 -3.60
C LEU A 372 -15.94 4.51 -3.92
N ALA A 373 -15.65 4.90 -5.16
CA ALA A 373 -14.30 5.18 -5.63
C ALA A 373 -14.04 6.69 -5.57
N TYR A 374 -13.18 7.11 -4.64
CA TYR A 374 -12.71 8.49 -4.50
C TYR A 374 -11.42 8.67 -5.29
N PRO A 375 -11.43 9.48 -6.36
CA PRO A 375 -10.22 9.75 -7.13
C PRO A 375 -9.14 10.44 -6.28
N THR A 376 -7.88 10.03 -6.46
CA THR A 376 -6.78 10.81 -5.89
C THR A 376 -6.60 12.09 -6.71
N THR A 377 -6.53 13.23 -6.03
CA THR A 377 -6.46 14.55 -6.68
C THR A 377 -5.04 15.05 -6.94
N GLU A 378 -4.05 14.31 -6.45
CA GLU A 378 -2.64 14.69 -6.52
C GLU A 378 -1.97 14.14 -7.79
N GLY A 379 -0.99 14.87 -8.29
CA GLY A 379 -0.30 14.52 -9.54
C GLY A 379 0.56 13.25 -9.44
N SER A 380 1.04 12.76 -10.57
CA SER A 380 1.84 11.52 -10.70
C SER A 380 3.17 11.50 -9.93
N GLY A 381 3.60 12.62 -9.38
CA GLY A 381 4.75 12.73 -8.46
C GLY A 381 4.44 12.43 -7.00
N ALA A 382 3.17 12.29 -6.62
CA ALA A 382 2.73 12.09 -5.24
C ALA A 382 2.74 10.60 -4.85
N ILE A 383 3.84 10.16 -4.24
CA ILE A 383 4.01 8.75 -3.82
C ILE A 383 3.05 8.36 -2.70
N THR A 384 2.69 9.30 -1.81
CA THR A 384 1.75 9.04 -0.72
C THR A 384 0.35 8.73 -1.21
N SER A 385 -0.10 9.39 -2.28
CA SER A 385 -1.39 9.11 -2.92
C SER A 385 -1.46 7.68 -3.44
N LEU A 386 -0.36 7.19 -4.03
CA LEU A 386 -0.30 5.81 -4.52
C LEU A 386 -0.28 4.81 -3.36
N SER A 387 0.50 5.08 -2.31
CA SER A 387 0.59 4.22 -1.12
C SER A 387 -0.75 4.08 -0.38
N MET A 388 -1.61 5.09 -0.47
CA MET A 388 -2.92 5.09 0.18
C MET A 388 -4.07 4.64 -0.73
N ALA A 389 -3.86 4.56 -2.04
CA ALA A 389 -4.88 4.10 -2.99
C ALA A 389 -5.11 2.59 -2.86
N ASP A 390 -6.37 2.17 -3.01
CA ASP A 390 -6.75 0.75 -2.95
C ASP A 390 -6.67 0.07 -4.32
N GLY A 391 -6.73 0.87 -5.40
CA GLY A 391 -6.70 0.40 -6.76
C GLY A 391 -6.77 1.54 -7.76
N PHE A 392 -7.08 1.23 -8.99
CA PHE A 392 -7.27 2.24 -10.03
C PHE A 392 -8.46 1.93 -10.95
N ILE A 393 -9.06 2.99 -11.48
CA ILE A 393 -10.07 2.91 -12.54
C ILE A 393 -9.33 2.99 -13.88
N ASP A 394 -9.64 2.08 -14.79
CA ASP A 394 -9.14 2.10 -16.17
C ASP A 394 -10.16 2.84 -17.06
N ILE A 395 -9.83 4.08 -17.45
CA ILE A 395 -10.68 4.94 -18.26
C ILE A 395 -10.22 4.88 -19.72
N PRO A 396 -11.02 4.34 -20.64
CA PRO A 396 -10.69 4.29 -22.06
C PRO A 396 -10.47 5.67 -22.69
N GLU A 397 -9.68 5.74 -23.77
CA GLU A 397 -9.29 6.99 -24.43
C GLU A 397 -10.44 7.79 -25.05
N ASN A 398 -11.59 7.17 -25.30
CA ASN A 398 -12.80 7.80 -25.83
C ASN A 398 -13.70 8.40 -24.75
N ILE A 399 -13.44 8.12 -23.46
CA ILE A 399 -14.19 8.66 -22.32
C ILE A 399 -13.51 9.95 -21.84
N GLN A 400 -14.28 11.06 -21.85
CA GLN A 400 -13.78 12.37 -21.41
C GLN A 400 -14.09 12.69 -19.95
N PHE A 401 -15.13 12.06 -19.40
CA PHE A 401 -15.51 12.21 -18.00
C PHE A 401 -16.31 11.00 -17.54
N LEU A 402 -16.18 10.71 -16.27
CA LEU A 402 -17.07 9.83 -15.52
C LEU A 402 -17.97 10.72 -14.68
N GLU A 403 -19.26 10.42 -14.67
CA GLU A 403 -20.21 11.16 -13.86
C GLU A 403 -20.19 10.70 -12.40
N GLU A 404 -20.63 11.59 -11.50
CA GLU A 404 -20.85 11.23 -10.10
C GLU A 404 -21.87 10.08 -10.01
N ARG A 405 -21.57 9.06 -9.20
CA ARG A 405 -22.37 7.83 -9.03
C ARG A 405 -22.39 6.88 -10.23
N GLU A 406 -21.66 7.15 -11.28
CA GLU A 406 -21.45 6.20 -12.37
C GLU A 406 -20.76 4.92 -11.85
N SER A 407 -21.22 3.76 -12.32
CA SER A 407 -20.62 2.46 -11.98
C SER A 407 -19.30 2.29 -12.71
N VAL A 408 -18.26 1.93 -11.98
CA VAL A 408 -16.90 1.74 -12.50
C VAL A 408 -16.28 0.47 -11.96
N ASP A 409 -15.42 -0.14 -12.75
CA ASP A 409 -14.59 -1.26 -12.34
C ASP A 409 -13.26 -0.75 -11.79
N VAL A 410 -12.93 -1.18 -10.58
CA VAL A 410 -11.66 -0.83 -9.91
C VAL A 410 -10.78 -2.05 -9.88
N GLN A 411 -9.62 -1.96 -10.49
CA GLN A 411 -8.56 -2.96 -10.38
C GLN A 411 -7.79 -2.72 -9.08
N LEU A 412 -7.80 -3.73 -8.20
CA LEU A 412 -7.21 -3.61 -6.86
C LEU A 412 -5.69 -3.80 -6.90
N PHE A 413 -4.96 -3.02 -6.10
CA PHE A 413 -3.52 -3.20 -5.90
C PHE A 413 -3.19 -4.39 -5.01
N SER A 414 -4.13 -4.83 -4.16
CA SER A 414 -3.95 -5.99 -3.30
C SER A 414 -5.05 -7.02 -3.47
N SER A 415 -4.76 -8.27 -3.10
CA SER A 415 -5.73 -9.36 -3.17
C SER A 415 -6.90 -9.23 -2.19
N ARG A 416 -6.83 -8.31 -1.23
CA ARG A 416 -7.85 -8.11 -0.19
C ARG A 416 -8.06 -6.62 0.08
N LEU A 417 -9.30 -6.16 -0.09
CA LEU A 417 -9.73 -4.85 0.42
C LEU A 417 -9.95 -4.97 1.93
N ILE A 418 -9.25 -4.14 2.71
CA ILE A 418 -9.44 -4.05 4.15
C ILE A 418 -10.43 -2.90 4.41
N PRO A 419 -11.64 -3.19 4.93
CA PRO A 419 -12.58 -2.14 5.29
C PRO A 419 -11.99 -1.21 6.34
N SER A 420 -12.26 0.09 6.22
CA SER A 420 -11.81 1.09 7.19
C SER A 420 -12.79 1.18 8.35
N ASP A 421 -12.29 1.12 9.59
CA ASP A 421 -13.08 1.30 10.81
C ASP A 421 -13.56 2.75 10.96
N LEU A 422 -12.74 3.69 10.50
CA LEU A 422 -12.98 5.13 10.59
C LEU A 422 -12.68 5.81 9.27
N VAL A 423 -13.67 6.48 8.69
CA VAL A 423 -13.55 7.21 7.42
C VAL A 423 -13.64 8.70 7.68
N ILE A 424 -12.58 9.43 7.35
CA ILE A 424 -12.46 10.88 7.53
C ILE A 424 -12.31 11.52 6.15
N ILE A 425 -13.29 12.32 5.73
CA ILE A 425 -13.26 13.00 4.43
C ILE A 425 -13.46 14.49 4.62
N GLY A 426 -12.44 15.30 4.36
CA GLY A 426 -12.54 16.74 4.58
C GLY A 426 -11.22 17.47 4.41
N SER A 427 -11.04 18.53 5.16
CA SER A 427 -9.76 19.24 5.19
C SER A 427 -8.77 18.53 6.11
N HIS A 428 -7.59 18.25 5.61
CA HIS A 428 -6.52 17.65 6.40
C HIS A 428 -5.75 18.70 7.21
N CYS A 429 -5.35 18.34 8.42
CA CYS A 429 -4.47 19.13 9.28
C CYS A 429 -3.61 18.19 10.13
N ILE A 430 -2.35 18.53 10.37
CA ILE A 430 -1.42 17.73 11.18
C ILE A 430 -1.95 17.42 12.60
N GLY A 431 -2.83 18.27 13.15
CA GLY A 431 -3.50 18.00 14.42
C GLY A 431 -4.40 16.77 14.37
N LEU A 432 -4.97 16.45 13.20
CA LEU A 432 -5.73 15.23 12.99
C LEU A 432 -4.82 14.00 13.00
N ASP A 433 -3.62 14.09 12.41
CA ASP A 433 -2.64 12.99 12.45
C ASP A 433 -2.18 12.71 13.88
N ILE A 434 -1.90 13.79 14.65
CA ILE A 434 -1.55 13.66 16.08
C ILE A 434 -2.68 13.01 16.88
N LEU A 435 -3.93 13.35 16.58
CA LEU A 435 -5.10 12.73 17.22
C LEU A 435 -5.21 11.24 16.89
N LEU A 436 -5.00 10.87 15.65
CA LEU A 436 -5.01 9.45 15.21
C LEU A 436 -3.83 8.67 15.81
N ASP A 437 -2.63 9.26 15.87
CA ASP A 437 -1.48 8.66 16.54
C ASP A 437 -1.79 8.37 18.02
N HIS A 438 -2.47 9.31 18.68
CA HIS A 438 -2.88 9.16 20.09
C HIS A 438 -3.85 7.97 20.26
N ILE A 439 -4.85 7.86 19.39
CA ILE A 439 -5.81 6.74 19.42
C ILE A 439 -5.14 5.41 19.14
N ARG A 440 -4.21 5.34 18.20
CA ARG A 440 -3.51 4.10 17.82
C ARG A 440 -2.68 3.51 18.97
N ARG A 441 -2.27 4.30 19.97
CA ARG A 441 -1.59 3.78 21.17
C ARG A 441 -2.48 2.86 21.98
N THR A 442 -3.79 3.15 22.04
CA THR A 442 -4.79 2.34 22.74
C THR A 442 -5.55 1.38 21.83
N SER A 443 -5.50 1.61 20.53
CA SER A 443 -6.21 0.84 19.50
C SER A 443 -5.30 0.62 18.28
N PRO A 444 -4.24 -0.20 18.40
CA PRO A 444 -3.21 -0.34 17.36
C PRO A 444 -3.74 -0.91 16.03
N ASN A 445 -4.85 -1.64 16.08
CA ASN A 445 -5.48 -2.26 14.90
C ASN A 445 -6.50 -1.34 14.20
N LEU A 446 -6.71 -0.11 14.69
CA LEU A 446 -7.68 0.83 14.09
C LEU A 446 -7.27 1.20 12.65
N GLN A 447 -8.09 0.81 11.69
CA GLN A 447 -7.94 1.17 10.29
C GLN A 447 -8.66 2.49 10.02
N ALA A 448 -7.92 3.60 10.01
CA ALA A 448 -8.46 4.92 9.68
C ALA A 448 -8.06 5.30 8.25
N LYS A 449 -9.02 5.73 7.44
CA LYS A 449 -8.82 6.27 6.09
C LYS A 449 -9.10 7.77 6.09
N ILE A 450 -8.12 8.55 5.63
CA ILE A 450 -8.24 10.01 5.49
C ILE A 450 -8.23 10.36 4.00
N ILE A 451 -9.25 11.09 3.55
CA ILE A 451 -9.35 11.59 2.18
C ILE A 451 -9.44 13.11 2.22
N ASN A 452 -8.42 13.78 1.69
CA ASN A 452 -8.37 15.25 1.67
C ASN A 452 -9.10 15.80 0.45
N VAL A 453 -10.27 16.38 0.69
CA VAL A 453 -11.13 17.05 -0.32
C VAL A 453 -11.46 18.50 0.05
N GLY A 454 -10.81 19.01 1.11
CA GLY A 454 -11.11 20.32 1.69
C GLY A 454 -12.44 20.36 2.46
N SER A 455 -12.68 21.47 3.15
CA SER A 455 -13.87 21.62 4.02
C SER A 455 -15.19 21.51 3.27
N THR A 456 -15.32 22.11 2.08
CA THR A 456 -16.53 22.03 1.24
C THR A 456 -16.83 20.60 0.80
N GLY A 457 -15.79 19.87 0.39
CA GLY A 457 -15.88 18.45 0.08
C GLY A 457 -16.30 17.62 1.28
N GLY A 458 -15.78 17.96 2.48
CA GLY A 458 -16.16 17.33 3.74
C GLY A 458 -17.64 17.50 4.10
N PHE A 459 -18.19 18.72 3.99
CA PHE A 459 -19.63 18.96 4.17
C PHE A 459 -20.47 18.12 3.21
N ASN A 460 -20.06 18.00 1.94
CA ASN A 460 -20.76 17.18 0.95
C ASN A 460 -20.66 15.69 1.27
N ALA A 461 -19.48 15.18 1.68
CA ALA A 461 -19.30 13.78 2.04
C ALA A 461 -20.16 13.39 3.26
N ILE A 462 -20.22 14.25 4.29
CA ILE A 462 -21.10 14.06 5.44
C ILE A 462 -22.56 14.07 5.02
N ARG A 463 -22.98 15.01 4.15
CA ARG A 463 -24.35 15.09 3.65
C ARG A 463 -24.79 13.81 2.92
N ARG A 464 -23.86 13.18 2.19
CA ARG A 464 -24.11 11.94 1.45
C ARG A 464 -23.93 10.66 2.29
N GLY A 465 -23.51 10.77 3.57
CA GLY A 465 -23.27 9.63 4.45
C GLY A 465 -22.01 8.81 4.12
N GLU A 466 -21.06 9.41 3.45
CA GLU A 466 -19.83 8.76 2.93
C GLU A 466 -18.67 8.79 3.94
N ALA A 467 -18.75 9.64 4.96
CA ALA A 467 -17.74 9.76 6.00
C ALA A 467 -18.35 9.63 7.40
N ASP A 468 -17.55 9.16 8.33
CA ASP A 468 -17.91 9.18 9.75
C ASP A 468 -17.77 10.60 10.31
N LEU A 469 -16.70 11.29 9.89
CA LEU A 469 -16.46 12.68 10.25
C LEU A 469 -15.66 13.43 9.17
N ALA A 470 -15.70 14.77 9.23
CA ALA A 470 -14.93 15.64 8.35
C ALA A 470 -14.23 16.74 9.14
N GLY A 471 -12.95 17.00 8.83
CA GLY A 471 -12.26 18.21 9.29
C GLY A 471 -12.73 19.43 8.50
N VAL A 472 -13.16 20.50 9.18
CA VAL A 472 -13.74 21.68 8.55
C VAL A 472 -13.27 22.99 9.20
N HIS A 473 -13.14 24.05 8.36
CA HIS A 473 -12.72 25.39 8.81
C HIS A 473 -13.27 26.49 7.88
N LEU A 474 -14.57 26.45 7.58
CA LEU A 474 -15.22 27.47 6.74
C LEU A 474 -15.62 28.68 7.58
N LEU A 475 -15.19 29.87 7.15
CA LEU A 475 -15.58 31.14 7.72
C LEU A 475 -16.80 31.68 6.94
N ASP A 476 -17.85 32.05 7.66
CA ASP A 476 -18.94 32.81 7.10
C ASP A 476 -18.62 34.32 7.16
N GLU A 477 -18.43 34.93 6.00
CA GLU A 477 -18.04 36.34 5.89
C GLU A 477 -19.09 37.31 6.48
N THR A 478 -20.34 36.88 6.57
CA THR A 478 -21.46 37.72 7.03
C THR A 478 -21.55 37.76 8.55
N SER A 479 -21.49 36.59 9.18
CA SER A 479 -21.60 36.46 10.66
C SER A 479 -20.24 36.49 11.37
N GLY A 480 -19.14 36.22 10.66
CA GLY A 480 -17.82 36.02 11.25
C GLY A 480 -17.68 34.66 11.97
N GLU A 481 -18.66 33.77 11.89
CA GLU A 481 -18.65 32.48 12.55
C GLU A 481 -18.05 31.39 11.68
N TYR A 482 -17.38 30.43 12.33
CA TYR A 482 -16.83 29.24 11.67
C TYR A 482 -17.81 28.07 11.73
N ASN A 483 -17.96 27.40 10.61
CA ASN A 483 -18.57 26.08 10.42
C ASN A 483 -20.08 25.97 10.73
N LEU A 484 -20.59 26.56 11.81
CA LEU A 484 -22.00 26.47 12.23
C LEU A 484 -23.00 26.97 11.16
N PRO A 485 -22.81 28.14 10.54
CA PRO A 485 -23.75 28.64 9.51
C PRO A 485 -23.86 27.72 8.29
N PHE A 486 -22.83 26.90 8.05
CA PHE A 486 -22.80 25.96 6.94
C PHE A 486 -23.62 24.70 7.20
N LEU A 487 -23.94 24.35 8.45
CA LEU A 487 -24.88 23.25 8.74
C LEU A 487 -26.23 23.49 8.05
N GLU A 488 -26.75 24.71 8.10
CA GLU A 488 -28.01 25.07 7.47
C GLU A 488 -27.89 25.11 5.94
N ARG A 489 -26.82 25.75 5.42
CA ARG A 489 -26.58 25.84 3.97
C ARG A 489 -26.45 24.48 3.28
N TYR A 490 -25.95 23.47 3.99
CA TYR A 490 -25.81 22.08 3.48
C TYR A 490 -26.99 21.18 3.88
N GLY A 491 -28.00 21.69 4.62
CA GLY A 491 -29.17 20.90 5.07
C GLY A 491 -28.79 19.84 6.10
N LEU A 492 -27.82 20.13 6.96
CA LEU A 492 -27.24 19.20 7.94
C LEU A 492 -27.62 19.50 9.40
N ARG A 493 -28.33 20.62 9.69
CA ARG A 493 -28.62 21.09 11.05
C ARG A 493 -29.22 20.02 11.96
N GLU A 494 -30.17 19.23 11.43
CA GLU A 494 -30.81 18.14 12.18
C GLU A 494 -30.03 16.81 12.13
N LYS A 495 -29.11 16.67 11.18
CA LYS A 495 -28.44 15.39 10.88
C LYS A 495 -27.00 15.30 11.41
N ALA A 496 -26.34 16.42 11.60
CA ALA A 496 -24.93 16.47 11.99
C ALA A 496 -24.71 17.44 13.14
N VAL A 497 -23.54 17.35 13.77
CA VAL A 497 -23.05 18.24 14.81
C VAL A 497 -21.66 18.73 14.44
N ILE A 498 -21.29 19.90 14.95
CA ILE A 498 -19.91 20.37 15.01
C ILE A 498 -19.32 20.00 16.36
N VAL A 499 -18.18 19.35 16.37
CA VAL A 499 -17.36 19.14 17.55
C VAL A 499 -16.19 20.11 17.48
N ARG A 500 -16.04 20.95 18.50
CA ARG A 500 -14.94 21.90 18.58
C ARG A 500 -13.60 21.18 18.60
N GLY A 501 -12.74 21.51 17.65
CA GLY A 501 -11.40 20.97 17.57
C GLY A 501 -10.37 21.88 18.26
N TYR A 502 -9.59 22.60 17.48
CA TYR A 502 -8.55 23.50 17.98
C TYR A 502 -8.45 24.75 17.09
N VAL A 503 -7.83 25.77 17.67
CA VAL A 503 -7.55 27.03 16.96
C VAL A 503 -6.23 26.92 16.21
N ARG A 504 -6.19 27.40 14.98
CA ARG A 504 -4.97 27.50 14.15
C ARG A 504 -4.56 28.96 14.03
N GLN A 505 -3.34 29.29 14.40
CA GLN A 505 -2.79 30.63 14.19
C GLN A 505 -2.42 30.82 12.74
N GLN A 506 -3.07 31.78 12.08
CA GLN A 506 -2.80 32.18 10.70
C GLN A 506 -2.06 33.53 10.66
N GLY A 507 -1.13 33.64 9.73
CA GLY A 507 -0.33 34.84 9.58
C GLY A 507 0.66 34.76 8.42
N LEU A 508 1.62 35.67 8.44
CA LEU A 508 2.68 35.75 7.44
C LEU A 508 3.90 34.94 7.88
N ILE A 509 4.30 33.99 7.07
CA ILE A 509 5.57 33.26 7.20
C ILE A 509 6.65 34.13 6.58
N VAL A 510 7.69 34.46 7.33
CA VAL A 510 8.80 35.31 6.90
C VAL A 510 10.15 34.66 7.24
N ALA A 511 11.21 35.10 6.59
CA ALA A 511 12.54 34.59 6.87
C ALA A 511 12.94 34.84 8.35
N LYS A 512 13.82 34.00 8.87
CA LYS A 512 14.33 34.12 10.25
C LYS A 512 14.94 35.50 10.50
N GLY A 513 14.56 36.12 11.62
CA GLY A 513 14.95 37.48 11.96
C GLY A 513 14.11 38.55 11.29
N ASN A 514 13.12 38.20 10.47
CA ASN A 514 12.22 39.11 9.73
C ASN A 514 12.98 40.31 9.07
N PRO A 515 13.93 40.04 8.16
CA PRO A 515 14.85 41.09 7.65
C PRO A 515 14.17 42.22 6.92
N LYS A 516 12.93 42.02 6.44
CA LYS A 516 12.12 43.03 5.78
C LYS A 516 11.24 43.83 6.77
N GLY A 517 11.24 43.49 8.06
CA GLY A 517 10.46 44.15 9.09
C GLY A 517 8.95 44.11 8.84
N ILE A 518 8.42 43.01 8.29
CA ILE A 518 7.01 42.85 7.94
C ILE A 518 6.21 42.67 9.25
N LYS A 519 5.16 43.47 9.43
CA LYS A 519 4.32 43.52 10.63
C LYS A 519 2.87 43.11 10.38
N GLY A 520 2.39 43.18 9.14
CA GLY A 520 1.00 42.87 8.79
C GLY A 520 0.77 42.78 7.29
N ILE A 521 -0.51 42.59 6.92
CA ILE A 521 -0.95 42.49 5.52
C ILE A 521 -0.65 43.76 4.74
N GLU A 522 -0.68 44.90 5.41
CA GLU A 522 -0.45 46.23 4.82
C GLU A 522 0.97 46.36 4.22
N ASP A 523 1.95 45.71 4.85
CA ASP A 523 3.34 45.71 4.38
C ASP A 523 3.51 44.97 3.04
N LEU A 524 2.58 44.07 2.67
CA LEU A 524 2.60 43.42 1.36
C LEU A 524 2.41 44.36 0.19
N LEU A 525 1.93 45.61 0.43
CA LEU A 525 1.77 46.65 -0.56
C LEU A 525 3.10 47.35 -0.91
N ARG A 526 4.19 47.06 -0.21
CA ARG A 526 5.51 47.59 -0.46
C ARG A 526 6.14 46.93 -1.70
N ASP A 527 6.81 47.75 -2.54
CA ASP A 527 7.42 47.30 -3.79
C ASP A 527 8.62 46.33 -3.57
N ASP A 528 9.26 46.39 -2.38
CA ASP A 528 10.41 45.56 -2.02
C ASP A 528 10.03 44.19 -1.45
N ILE A 529 8.74 43.86 -1.34
CA ILE A 529 8.23 42.58 -0.82
C ILE A 529 7.77 41.69 -1.97
N ALA A 530 8.39 40.51 -2.10
CA ALA A 530 7.92 39.44 -2.95
C ALA A 530 7.01 38.49 -2.14
N PHE A 531 5.80 38.27 -2.62
CA PHE A 531 4.76 37.49 -1.94
C PHE A 531 4.34 36.28 -2.76
N MET A 532 3.84 35.24 -2.10
CA MET A 532 3.17 34.10 -2.70
C MET A 532 1.87 33.80 -1.95
N ASN A 533 0.83 33.63 -2.72
CA ASN A 533 -0.52 33.40 -2.22
C ASN A 533 -0.85 31.90 -2.07
N ARG A 534 -1.95 31.65 -1.40
CA ARG A 534 -2.62 30.35 -1.42
C ARG A 534 -3.61 30.30 -2.59
N ASN A 535 -3.93 29.07 -3.02
CA ASN A 535 -4.90 28.85 -4.09
C ASN A 535 -6.27 29.45 -3.77
N ARG A 536 -6.98 29.89 -4.80
CA ARG A 536 -8.35 30.43 -4.70
C ARG A 536 -9.27 29.41 -4.01
N GLY A 537 -10.12 29.91 -3.11
CA GLY A 537 -11.03 29.10 -2.30
C GLY A 537 -10.43 28.51 -1.02
N SER A 538 -9.14 28.70 -0.74
CA SER A 538 -8.57 28.37 0.57
C SER A 538 -8.95 29.42 1.63
N GLY A 539 -9.20 29.02 2.87
CA GLY A 539 -9.50 29.93 3.98
C GLY A 539 -8.43 31.02 4.16
N THR A 540 -7.16 30.65 3.96
CA THR A 540 -6.03 31.58 4.06
C THR A 540 -6.06 32.64 2.95
N ARG A 541 -6.51 32.30 1.73
CA ARG A 541 -6.71 33.28 0.65
C ARG A 541 -7.86 34.22 0.98
N ILE A 542 -8.97 33.68 1.46
CA ILE A 542 -10.14 34.48 1.90
C ILE A 542 -9.72 35.48 2.97
N LEU A 543 -8.88 35.08 3.92
CA LEU A 543 -8.34 35.94 4.95
C LEU A 543 -7.55 37.14 4.38
N LEU A 544 -6.66 36.91 3.41
CA LEU A 544 -5.94 38.00 2.72
C LEU A 544 -6.92 38.96 2.04
N ASP A 545 -7.86 38.41 1.29
CA ASP A 545 -8.83 39.21 0.53
C ASP A 545 -9.72 40.06 1.46
N LEU A 546 -10.10 39.52 2.64
CA LEU A 546 -10.82 40.26 3.69
C LEU A 546 -9.94 41.39 4.29
N GLY A 547 -8.67 41.11 4.58
CA GLY A 547 -7.71 42.10 5.04
C GLY A 547 -7.57 43.23 4.03
N LEU A 548 -7.37 42.90 2.75
CA LEU A 548 -7.28 43.91 1.68
C LEU A 548 -8.58 44.69 1.51
N LYS A 549 -9.76 44.07 1.62
CA LYS A 549 -11.07 44.79 1.59
C LYS A 549 -11.16 45.80 2.73
N ARG A 550 -10.67 45.47 3.95
CA ARG A 550 -10.64 46.40 5.07
C ARG A 550 -9.71 47.57 4.81
N THR A 551 -8.46 47.31 4.40
CA THR A 551 -7.50 48.33 4.05
C THR A 551 -8.00 49.20 2.89
N ALA A 552 -8.67 48.64 1.89
CA ALA A 552 -9.26 49.36 0.78
C ALA A 552 -10.33 50.39 1.23
N ARG A 553 -11.18 49.99 2.19
CA ARG A 553 -12.17 50.92 2.79
C ARG A 553 -11.49 52.06 3.55
N GLU A 554 -10.44 51.78 4.32
CA GLU A 554 -9.69 52.77 5.08
C GLU A 554 -8.95 53.76 4.16
N GLN A 555 -8.50 53.30 2.98
CA GLN A 555 -7.77 54.10 2.00
C GLN A 555 -8.64 54.69 0.88
N ASN A 556 -9.98 54.56 0.96
CA ASN A 556 -10.91 55.02 -0.11
C ASN A 556 -10.52 54.50 -1.51
N THR A 557 -10.18 53.21 -1.60
CA THR A 557 -9.77 52.55 -2.85
C THR A 557 -10.53 51.22 -3.03
N THR A 558 -10.21 50.45 -4.08
CA THR A 558 -10.79 49.12 -4.28
C THR A 558 -9.79 48.01 -3.92
N MET A 559 -10.28 46.86 -3.52
CA MET A 559 -9.47 45.70 -3.19
C MET A 559 -8.61 45.27 -4.39
N GLU A 560 -9.14 45.34 -5.62
CA GLU A 560 -8.44 44.98 -6.85
C GLU A 560 -7.22 45.88 -7.10
N LYS A 561 -7.35 47.19 -6.81
CA LYS A 561 -6.23 48.13 -6.92
C LYS A 561 -5.13 47.84 -5.88
N LEU A 562 -5.50 47.42 -4.67
CA LEU A 562 -4.50 46.99 -3.67
C LEU A 562 -3.86 45.67 -4.05
N ALA A 563 -4.66 44.69 -4.47
CA ALA A 563 -4.17 43.40 -4.91
C ALA A 563 -3.17 43.50 -6.08
N SER A 564 -3.42 44.41 -7.04
CA SER A 564 -2.52 44.64 -8.17
C SER A 564 -1.16 45.27 -7.78
N LYS A 565 -1.05 45.89 -6.60
CA LYS A 565 0.22 46.40 -6.06
C LYS A 565 1.05 45.31 -5.39
N ILE A 566 0.43 44.19 -4.94
CA ILE A 566 1.17 43.12 -4.27
C ILE A 566 1.94 42.31 -5.31
N ARG A 567 3.25 42.36 -5.26
CA ARG A 567 4.13 41.58 -6.13
C ARG A 567 4.01 40.08 -5.82
N GLY A 568 3.32 39.32 -6.68
CA GLY A 568 3.09 37.88 -6.52
C GLY A 568 1.71 37.53 -6.00
N TYR A 569 0.74 38.46 -5.97
CA TYR A 569 -0.65 38.16 -5.57
C TYR A 569 -1.30 37.03 -6.39
N GLU A 570 -1.00 36.92 -7.68
CA GLU A 570 -1.49 35.86 -8.58
C GLU A 570 -0.60 34.62 -8.58
N THR A 571 0.54 34.63 -7.88
CA THR A 571 1.39 33.45 -7.72
C THR A 571 0.83 32.58 -6.60
N GLU A 572 0.35 31.39 -6.93
CA GLU A 572 -0.41 30.56 -6.00
C GLU A 572 0.28 29.22 -5.68
N THR A 573 0.06 28.73 -4.46
CA THR A 573 0.44 27.36 -4.06
C THR A 573 -0.64 26.68 -3.21
N LYS A 574 -0.66 25.33 -3.25
CA LYS A 574 -1.70 24.52 -2.59
C LYS A 574 -1.41 24.16 -1.12
N SER A 575 -0.18 24.33 -0.62
CA SER A 575 0.18 23.93 0.74
C SER A 575 0.85 25.04 1.55
N HIS A 576 0.71 24.99 2.88
CA HIS A 576 1.43 25.89 3.80
C HIS A 576 2.93 25.59 3.79
N SER A 577 3.32 24.34 3.63
CA SER A 577 4.74 23.93 3.53
C SER A 577 5.41 24.47 2.28
N ALA A 578 4.68 24.59 1.15
CA ALA A 578 5.23 25.19 -0.06
C ALA A 578 5.50 26.70 0.11
N ILE A 579 4.65 27.41 0.87
CA ILE A 579 4.92 28.81 1.27
C ILE A 579 6.19 28.85 2.12
N ALA A 580 6.27 28.04 3.19
CA ALA A 580 7.43 28.03 4.08
C ALA A 580 8.72 27.68 3.34
N SER A 581 8.68 26.69 2.46
CA SER A 581 9.81 26.35 1.57
C SER A 581 10.24 27.51 0.67
N ALA A 582 9.29 28.20 0.04
CA ALA A 582 9.58 29.35 -0.82
C ALA A 582 10.26 30.50 -0.07
N VAL A 583 9.86 30.75 1.19
CA VAL A 583 10.51 31.72 2.08
C VAL A 583 11.91 31.22 2.50
N LEU A 584 12.03 29.95 2.92
CA LEU A 584 13.31 29.37 3.36
C LEU A 584 14.40 29.49 2.29
N TYR A 585 14.02 29.25 1.04
CA TYR A 585 14.94 29.29 -0.10
C TYR A 585 15.03 30.67 -0.78
N GLY A 586 14.46 31.72 -0.17
CA GLY A 586 14.61 33.10 -0.66
C GLY A 586 13.91 33.39 -2.00
N LYS A 587 12.92 32.57 -2.39
CA LYS A 587 12.11 32.81 -3.60
C LYS A 587 11.11 33.95 -3.39
N ILE A 588 10.66 34.12 -2.16
CA ILE A 588 9.73 35.14 -1.70
C ILE A 588 10.15 35.65 -0.33
N ASP A 589 9.72 36.87 0.02
CA ASP A 589 9.98 37.47 1.31
C ASP A 589 8.90 37.09 2.35
N ALA A 590 7.66 36.91 1.88
CA ALA A 590 6.51 36.57 2.73
C ALA A 590 5.46 35.72 2.01
N GLY A 591 4.70 34.93 2.78
CA GLY A 591 3.49 34.27 2.30
C GLY A 591 2.56 33.91 3.44
N LEU A 592 1.25 33.86 3.16
CA LEU A 592 0.25 33.53 4.17
C LEU A 592 0.21 32.02 4.45
N GLY A 593 0.28 31.69 5.75
CA GLY A 593 0.26 30.30 6.20
C GLY A 593 -0.14 30.14 7.66
N ILE A 594 0.03 28.94 8.17
CA ILE A 594 -0.19 28.62 9.60
C ILE A 594 1.16 28.64 10.33
N ARG A 595 1.15 29.03 11.61
CA ARG A 595 2.35 29.09 12.45
C ARG A 595 3.11 27.76 12.48
N THR A 596 2.41 26.66 12.55
CA THR A 596 3.01 25.32 12.54
C THR A 596 3.96 25.11 11.35
N ALA A 597 3.60 25.61 10.16
CA ALA A 597 4.47 25.49 8.98
C ALA A 597 5.72 26.36 9.12
N ALA A 598 5.61 27.58 9.63
CA ALA A 598 6.77 28.44 9.90
C ALA A 598 7.75 27.76 10.89
N GLU A 599 7.25 27.28 12.02
CA GLU A 599 8.06 26.63 13.06
C GLU A 599 8.78 25.36 12.54
N MET A 600 8.09 24.53 11.75
CA MET A 600 8.69 23.31 11.17
C MET A 600 9.86 23.60 10.22
N TYR A 601 9.86 24.77 9.59
CA TYR A 601 10.93 25.19 8.69
C TYR A 601 11.95 26.13 9.35
N GLY A 602 11.83 26.37 10.67
CA GLY A 602 12.72 27.27 11.41
C GLY A 602 12.61 28.75 10.99
N LEU A 603 11.45 29.16 10.51
CA LEU A 603 11.12 30.50 10.02
C LEU A 603 10.39 31.31 11.09
N ASP A 604 10.38 32.63 10.94
CA ASP A 604 9.62 33.53 11.79
C ASP A 604 8.17 33.65 11.30
N PHE A 605 7.29 34.05 12.20
CA PHE A 605 5.87 34.13 11.97
C PHE A 605 5.27 35.44 12.49
N VAL A 606 4.55 36.17 11.64
CA VAL A 606 3.81 37.37 12.00
C VAL A 606 2.33 37.02 12.09
N PRO A 607 1.74 36.96 13.31
CA PRO A 607 0.35 36.56 13.48
C PRO A 607 -0.61 37.60 12.88
N VAL A 608 -1.65 37.13 12.19
CA VAL A 608 -2.69 37.97 11.59
C VAL A 608 -4.06 37.68 12.21
N THR A 609 -4.42 36.42 12.32
CA THR A 609 -5.71 35.99 12.89
C THR A 609 -5.67 34.55 13.40
N GLU A 610 -6.77 34.16 14.00
CA GLU A 610 -7.03 32.78 14.42
C GLU A 610 -8.15 32.17 13.59
N GLU A 611 -8.01 30.90 13.24
CA GLU A 611 -8.96 30.11 12.49
C GLU A 611 -9.39 28.91 13.32
N ARG A 612 -10.67 28.58 13.31
CA ARG A 612 -11.20 27.38 13.99
C ARG A 612 -11.18 26.18 13.06
N TYR A 613 -10.54 25.12 13.48
CA TYR A 613 -10.61 23.81 12.86
C TYR A 613 -11.45 22.90 13.74
N ASP A 614 -12.61 22.50 13.22
CA ASP A 614 -13.59 21.69 13.93
C ASP A 614 -13.81 20.36 13.21
N LEU A 615 -14.51 19.42 13.86
CA LEU A 615 -14.93 18.16 13.31
C LEU A 615 -16.44 18.18 13.07
N LEU A 616 -16.85 17.94 11.83
CA LEU A 616 -18.26 17.77 11.44
C LEU A 616 -18.59 16.28 11.46
N ILE A 617 -19.58 15.87 12.25
CA ILE A 617 -19.92 14.46 12.50
C ILE A 617 -21.42 14.25 12.33
N LEU A 618 -21.84 13.17 11.62
CA LEU A 618 -23.23 12.76 11.59
C LEU A 618 -23.69 12.30 12.98
N LYS A 619 -24.86 12.77 13.45
CA LYS A 619 -25.41 12.41 14.79
C LYS A 619 -25.47 10.90 15.00
N LYS A 620 -25.88 10.14 13.98
CA LYS A 620 -25.95 8.67 14.04
C LYS A 620 -24.58 7.98 14.12
N ARG A 621 -23.48 8.67 13.78
CA ARG A 621 -22.11 8.15 13.88
C ARG A 621 -21.46 8.42 15.23
N LEU A 622 -22.04 9.26 16.07
CA LEU A 622 -21.53 9.55 17.41
C LEU A 622 -21.42 8.30 18.29
N GLU A 623 -22.32 7.33 18.07
CA GLU A 623 -22.33 6.06 18.79
C GLU A 623 -21.36 5.01 18.26
N LYS A 624 -20.74 5.25 17.11
CA LYS A 624 -19.75 4.34 16.51
C LYS A 624 -18.48 4.31 17.37
N ASP A 625 -18.02 3.14 17.78
CA ASP A 625 -16.91 2.97 18.72
C ASP A 625 -15.62 3.73 18.32
N PRO A 626 -15.12 3.68 17.07
CA PRO A 626 -13.97 4.48 16.66
C PRO A 626 -14.20 5.99 16.77
N VAL A 627 -15.43 6.47 16.56
CA VAL A 627 -15.78 7.90 16.70
C VAL A 627 -15.77 8.30 18.17
N LYS A 628 -16.35 7.49 19.07
CA LYS A 628 -16.30 7.72 20.53
C LYS A 628 -14.86 7.83 21.02
N ARG A 629 -14.02 6.87 20.65
CA ARG A 629 -12.58 6.90 21.02
C ARG A 629 -11.88 8.16 20.52
N LEU A 630 -12.21 8.61 19.30
CA LEU A 630 -11.66 9.85 18.75
C LEU A 630 -12.10 11.06 19.55
N LEU A 631 -13.37 11.13 19.96
CA LEU A 631 -13.88 12.23 20.77
C LEU A 631 -13.31 12.24 22.19
N ASP A 632 -13.12 11.06 22.80
CA ASP A 632 -12.49 10.94 24.11
C ASP A 632 -11.02 11.35 24.06
N ALA A 633 -10.29 10.91 23.04
CA ALA A 633 -8.93 11.34 22.79
C ALA A 633 -8.83 12.87 22.59
N LEU A 634 -9.72 13.46 21.79
CA LEU A 634 -9.76 14.91 21.54
C LEU A 634 -9.97 15.73 22.84
N ARG A 635 -10.72 15.19 23.80
CA ARG A 635 -10.99 15.80 25.11
C ARG A 635 -9.83 15.65 26.09
N SER A 636 -8.98 14.64 25.91
CA SER A 636 -7.92 14.30 26.85
C SER A 636 -6.87 15.41 27.00
N ASP A 637 -6.34 15.56 28.20
CA ASP A 637 -5.28 16.54 28.47
C ASP A 637 -3.96 16.10 27.86
N GLU A 638 -3.74 14.79 27.71
CA GLU A 638 -2.58 14.21 27.03
C GLU A 638 -2.53 14.63 25.56
N PHE A 639 -3.63 14.50 24.84
CA PHE A 639 -3.71 14.99 23.45
C PHE A 639 -3.49 16.49 23.36
N LYS A 640 -4.11 17.27 24.21
CA LYS A 640 -3.97 18.74 24.23
C LYS A 640 -2.52 19.17 24.47
N ALA A 641 -1.80 18.48 25.36
CA ALA A 641 -0.39 18.72 25.62
C ALA A 641 0.48 18.30 24.42
N GLU A 642 0.20 17.14 23.84
CA GLU A 642 0.93 16.63 22.67
C GLU A 642 0.73 17.52 21.44
N LEU A 643 -0.49 18.02 21.21
CA LEU A 643 -0.80 18.95 20.12
C LEU A 643 0.05 20.23 20.22
N LYS A 644 0.12 20.85 21.39
CA LYS A 644 0.96 22.04 21.64
C LYS A 644 2.44 21.77 21.39
N LYS A 645 2.91 20.60 21.78
CA LYS A 645 4.32 20.21 21.66
C LYS A 645 4.72 19.90 20.21
N ARG A 646 3.90 19.10 19.50
CA ARG A 646 4.22 18.61 18.14
C ARG A 646 3.82 19.58 17.04
N ALA A 647 2.83 20.44 17.28
CA ALA A 647 2.30 21.37 16.31
C ALA A 647 2.13 22.79 16.90
N PRO A 648 3.23 23.53 17.15
CA PRO A 648 3.17 24.90 17.62
C PRO A 648 2.26 25.75 16.72
N GLY A 649 1.37 26.56 17.35
CA GLY A 649 0.35 27.33 16.61
C GLY A 649 -0.98 26.61 16.41
N LEU A 650 -1.10 25.33 16.79
CA LEU A 650 -2.37 24.66 17.03
C LEU A 650 -2.69 24.71 18.53
N VAL A 651 -3.73 25.46 18.88
CA VAL A 651 -4.04 25.78 20.28
C VAL A 651 -5.37 25.15 20.67
N PRO A 652 -5.39 24.12 21.55
CA PRO A 652 -6.63 23.62 22.11
C PRO A 652 -7.23 24.69 23.05
N SER A 653 -8.56 24.81 23.01
CA SER A 653 -9.34 25.69 23.90
C SER A 653 -10.06 24.90 25.00
N GLN A 654 -10.75 25.59 25.86
CA GLN A 654 -11.64 24.96 26.84
C GLN A 654 -12.82 24.25 26.16
N GLU A 655 -13.21 24.71 24.98
CA GLU A 655 -14.29 24.12 24.17
C GLU A 655 -13.86 22.86 23.38
N THR A 656 -12.56 22.54 23.33
CA THR A 656 -12.05 21.37 22.56
C THR A 656 -12.74 20.09 22.99
N GLY A 657 -13.40 19.40 22.03
CA GLY A 657 -14.21 18.21 22.25
C GLY A 657 -15.67 18.47 22.63
N MET A 658 -16.10 19.75 22.75
CA MET A 658 -17.50 20.09 22.99
C MET A 658 -18.33 19.99 21.71
N ILE A 659 -19.51 19.43 21.83
CA ILE A 659 -20.49 19.37 20.74
C ILE A 659 -21.28 20.68 20.73
N VAL A 660 -21.38 21.31 19.57
CA VAL A 660 -22.18 22.51 19.32
C VAL A 660 -23.10 22.27 18.12
N ASN A 661 -24.32 22.80 18.21
CA ASN A 661 -25.39 22.63 17.19
C ASN A 661 -25.76 23.97 16.54
#